data_b0ff10cb97f3d94408f42edf6cd6adb7
#
_entry.id   b0ff10cb97f3d94408f42edf6cd6adb7
#
_cell.length_a   1.000
_cell.length_b   1.000
_cell.length_c   1.000
_cell.angle_alpha   90.00
_cell.angle_beta   90.00
_cell.angle_gamma   90.00
#
_symmetry.space_group_name_H-M   'P 1'
#
loop_
_entity.id
_entity.type
_entity.pdbx_description
1 polymer ?
#
loop_
_entity_poly.entity_id
_entity_poly.type
_entity_poly.pdbx_seq_one_letter_code
_entity_poly.pdbx_strand_id
1 'polypeptide(L)'
;MKIKLKLISFIIFNSLAFSGTTGKLVGKIMDKDTGNPLIGCNVIIEDTYMGTSSNELGEYILLNIPPGNYNVRFEMIGYKRVINDGVTIISDKTITLNGELVSSVIEGEEVIVLAEKKLIQFDVTQSEAIISSEELDGMPVTEVEEVLRLQGGVTVDSDGGIHMRGGRTSEVSYMVDGVPMSDVYSGGIGVQIENDNIQELQVISGTFNAEYGRALTGVVNMVTKDGGNKFEGSIHTYAGDYQSGDNIYNNLEKFDIQDDYSFSANLSGPIIKDKVTFYSSGRVNQSNGWLNGLQTFTIYGDTIFSDLNDNLYLDGLETQKEPYYKGLNWYDSWSSQNKITFNVLKNTIFKINTIINSRKGQDYNHFLQFLENAQITNYNEGKFFGFNLTHSLSATSFIEAKISENNFNYESYLFEDPLDRRYITPDSLFLARQENRIPEHIIEQYGDQVQYYPAYSLFRAGVDNRRFKRKTKTRNVKLDYTSQINRFNQIKIGLDFSEHSLMLDNYSILDSTLTDQVYTPIIPEKGSFTRTSYTFKPTEFAIYAQDKIEYKDMIINFGLRYESFDPKAKIPNNIHEPYIKDPRNPALDTLSLDQLENISWGDISYTEVDSNGNQINYTYANYYDRFNDQPELSTKTGWWKNTTVKSLISPRAAVAYPISDKGVIHFAYGYFFKI
;
A
#
# COMPACT_ATOMS: atom_id res chain seq x y z
N MET A 1 18.43 8.48 39.91
CA MET A 1 18.41 8.91 38.49
C MET A 1 17.22 8.35 37.68
N LYS A 2 16.73 7.13 37.94
CA LYS A 2 15.59 6.51 37.24
C LYS A 2 14.20 7.16 37.50
N ILE A 3 14.00 7.86 38.62
CA ILE A 3 12.72 8.49 38.94
C ILE A 3 12.58 9.86 38.22
N LYS A 4 13.68 10.61 38.04
CA LYS A 4 13.65 11.88 37.28
C LYS A 4 13.37 11.68 35.77
N LEU A 5 13.81 10.56 35.23
CA LEU A 5 13.53 10.23 33.81
C LEU A 5 12.06 9.89 33.55
N LYS A 6 11.38 9.24 34.52
CA LYS A 6 9.93 8.95 34.41
C LYS A 6 9.05 10.19 34.59
N LEU A 7 9.48 11.16 35.39
CA LEU A 7 8.76 12.44 35.56
C LEU A 7 8.92 13.35 34.33
N ILE A 8 10.11 13.38 33.73
CA ILE A 8 10.38 14.10 32.48
C ILE A 8 9.60 13.43 31.31
N SER A 9 9.52 12.10 31.27
CA SER A 9 8.70 11.36 30.30
C SER A 9 7.19 11.65 30.46
N PHE A 10 6.70 11.88 31.67
CA PHE A 10 5.29 12.20 31.96
C PHE A 10 4.93 13.66 31.68
N ILE A 11 5.89 14.60 31.83
CA ILE A 11 5.69 16.04 31.56
C ILE A 11 5.80 16.30 30.02
N ILE A 12 6.64 15.56 29.29
CA ILE A 12 6.74 15.67 27.83
C ILE A 12 5.50 15.11 27.14
N PHE A 13 4.74 14.20 27.80
CA PHE A 13 3.52 13.62 27.23
C PHE A 13 2.29 14.57 27.23
N ASN A 14 2.39 15.74 27.91
CA ASN A 14 1.25 16.68 28.02
C ASN A 14 1.30 17.89 27.07
N SER A 15 2.25 17.94 26.11
CA SER A 15 2.39 19.09 25.19
C SER A 15 2.66 18.69 23.76
N LEU A 16 1.98 17.66 23.21
CA LEU A 16 2.19 17.19 21.84
C LEU A 16 0.97 17.50 20.95
N ALA A 17 1.24 17.99 19.78
CA ALA A 17 0.37 18.67 18.82
C ALA A 17 0.32 17.98 17.43
N PHE A 18 -0.66 18.28 16.49
CA PHE A 18 -1.23 17.26 15.57
C PHE A 18 -1.86 17.82 14.26
N SER A 19 -1.90 17.16 13.11
CA SER A 19 -2.38 17.63 11.79
C SER A 19 -3.42 16.78 11.05
N GLY A 20 -4.12 17.39 10.05
CA GLY A 20 -5.32 16.90 9.41
C GLY A 20 -5.34 16.72 7.89
N THR A 21 -6.29 15.89 7.42
CA THR A 21 -6.79 15.76 6.07
C THR A 21 -8.11 16.52 5.94
N THR A 22 -8.09 17.83 6.24
CA THR A 22 -9.29 18.69 6.31
C THR A 22 -9.04 20.01 5.62
N GLY A 23 -10.10 20.64 5.16
CA GLY A 23 -10.05 21.96 4.54
C GLY A 23 -10.36 23.10 5.50
N LYS A 24 -10.20 24.32 5.00
CA LYS A 24 -10.45 25.58 5.69
C LYS A 24 -11.44 26.43 4.89
N LEU A 25 -12.44 26.99 5.56
CA LEU A 25 -13.38 27.96 4.98
C LEU A 25 -13.16 29.34 5.61
N VAL A 26 -12.97 30.35 4.78
CA VAL A 26 -12.78 31.75 5.20
C VAL A 26 -13.67 32.67 4.38
N GLY A 27 -13.92 33.85 4.88
CA GLY A 27 -14.65 34.86 4.12
C GLY A 27 -14.99 36.08 4.93
N LYS A 28 -15.72 37.01 4.29
CA LYS A 28 -16.19 38.22 4.89
C LYS A 28 -17.71 38.35 4.64
N ILE A 29 -18.46 38.74 5.69
CA ILE A 29 -19.90 38.93 5.63
C ILE A 29 -20.21 40.42 5.81
N MET A 30 -20.96 40.94 4.86
CA MET A 30 -21.30 42.35 4.76
C MET A 30 -22.81 42.55 4.71
N ASP A 31 -23.26 43.68 5.20
CA ASP A 31 -24.59 44.15 4.95
C ASP A 31 -24.69 44.65 3.48
N LYS A 32 -25.62 44.13 2.72
CA LYS A 32 -25.74 44.41 1.28
C LYS A 32 -26.12 45.83 0.97
N ASP A 33 -26.91 46.46 1.86
CA ASP A 33 -27.49 47.79 1.61
C ASP A 33 -26.51 48.90 2.08
N THR A 34 -25.78 48.66 3.18
CA THR A 34 -24.88 49.65 3.78
C THR A 34 -23.41 49.43 3.47
N GLY A 35 -23.01 48.23 3.05
CA GLY A 35 -21.62 47.83 2.85
C GLY A 35 -20.82 47.69 4.15
N ASN A 36 -21.46 47.70 5.32
CA ASN A 36 -20.82 47.57 6.60
C ASN A 36 -20.53 46.08 6.94
N PRO A 37 -19.42 45.77 7.67
CA PRO A 37 -19.17 44.41 8.13
C PRO A 37 -20.22 43.96 9.16
N LEU A 38 -20.70 42.73 9.03
CA LEU A 38 -21.65 42.13 9.97
C LEU A 38 -20.87 41.35 11.05
N ILE A 39 -20.96 41.87 12.27
CA ILE A 39 -20.28 41.29 13.46
C ILE A 39 -21.18 40.26 14.11
N GLY A 40 -20.65 39.07 14.42
CA GLY A 40 -21.39 37.99 15.11
C GLY A 40 -22.38 37.26 14.19
N CYS A 41 -22.28 37.39 12.86
CA CYS A 41 -23.03 36.56 11.94
C CYS A 41 -22.58 35.11 12.05
N ASN A 42 -23.50 34.19 12.25
CA ASN A 42 -23.22 32.76 12.33
C ASN A 42 -22.97 32.18 10.93
N VAL A 43 -21.90 31.41 10.80
CA VAL A 43 -21.56 30.61 9.62
C VAL A 43 -21.67 29.16 10.02
N ILE A 44 -22.60 28.43 9.44
CA ILE A 44 -22.96 27.07 9.84
C ILE A 44 -22.88 26.17 8.63
N ILE A 45 -22.20 25.04 8.74
CA ILE A 45 -22.26 23.96 7.75
C ILE A 45 -23.47 23.10 8.08
N GLU A 46 -24.45 23.09 7.18
CA GLU A 46 -25.71 22.36 7.39
C GLU A 46 -25.48 20.85 7.53
N ASP A 47 -26.40 20.19 8.19
CA ASP A 47 -26.34 18.76 8.53
C ASP A 47 -25.08 18.35 9.36
N THR A 48 -24.34 19.35 9.88
CA THR A 48 -23.18 19.16 10.79
C THR A 48 -23.32 20.04 12.03
N TYR A 49 -22.39 19.87 13.00
CA TYR A 49 -22.27 20.78 14.18
C TYR A 49 -21.11 21.77 14.00
N MET A 50 -20.57 21.87 12.78
CA MET A 50 -19.47 22.79 12.47
C MET A 50 -19.99 24.17 12.16
N GLY A 51 -19.42 25.18 12.85
CA GLY A 51 -19.77 26.57 12.63
C GLY A 51 -18.83 27.51 13.36
N THR A 52 -18.88 28.75 12.96
CA THR A 52 -18.12 29.88 13.54
C THR A 52 -18.98 31.15 13.46
N SER A 53 -18.47 32.26 13.98
CA SER A 53 -19.09 33.57 13.82
C SER A 53 -18.09 34.60 13.31
N SER A 54 -18.58 35.62 12.61
CA SER A 54 -17.77 36.71 12.09
C SER A 54 -17.27 37.65 13.20
N ASN A 55 -16.05 38.18 13.03
CA ASN A 55 -15.41 39.13 13.93
C ASN A 55 -15.83 40.57 13.68
N GLU A 56 -15.17 41.54 14.35
CA GLU A 56 -15.44 42.99 14.24
C GLU A 56 -15.25 43.55 12.81
N LEU A 57 -14.49 42.87 11.95
CA LEU A 57 -14.27 43.23 10.55
C LEU A 57 -15.22 42.49 9.59
N GLY A 58 -16.18 41.71 10.13
CA GLY A 58 -17.03 40.81 9.38
C GLY A 58 -16.33 39.55 8.86
N GLU A 59 -15.07 39.35 9.19
CA GLU A 59 -14.28 38.20 8.74
C GLU A 59 -14.56 36.97 9.59
N TYR A 60 -14.55 35.79 8.97
CA TYR A 60 -14.71 34.51 9.66
C TYR A 60 -13.68 33.48 9.17
N ILE A 61 -13.35 32.55 10.04
CA ILE A 61 -12.47 31.41 9.76
C ILE A 61 -13.11 30.18 10.39
N LEU A 62 -13.25 29.10 9.60
CA LEU A 62 -13.67 27.78 10.07
C LEU A 62 -12.64 26.76 9.60
N LEU A 63 -11.97 26.10 10.55
CA LEU A 63 -10.94 25.09 10.32
C LEU A 63 -11.50 23.70 10.50
N ASN A 64 -10.73 22.71 10.05
CA ASN A 64 -10.97 21.29 10.30
C ASN A 64 -12.28 20.77 9.69
N ILE A 65 -12.59 21.20 8.47
CA ILE A 65 -13.78 20.75 7.73
C ILE A 65 -13.35 19.53 6.88
N PRO A 66 -14.00 18.36 7.01
CA PRO A 66 -13.74 17.23 6.12
C PRO A 66 -13.97 17.62 4.65
N PRO A 67 -13.25 17.03 3.68
CA PRO A 67 -13.52 17.29 2.27
C PRO A 67 -14.92 16.78 1.88
N GLY A 68 -15.56 17.48 0.97
CA GLY A 68 -16.90 17.14 0.52
C GLY A 68 -17.67 18.36 0.04
N ASN A 69 -18.91 18.15 -0.41
CA ASN A 69 -19.82 19.20 -0.81
C ASN A 69 -20.81 19.53 0.32
N TYR A 70 -20.92 20.81 0.66
CA TYR A 70 -21.70 21.26 1.80
C TYR A 70 -22.59 22.44 1.46
N ASN A 71 -23.70 22.55 2.19
CA ASN A 71 -24.49 23.75 2.26
C ASN A 71 -23.98 24.62 3.41
N VAL A 72 -23.59 25.85 3.09
CA VAL A 72 -23.06 26.80 4.09
C VAL A 72 -24.09 27.89 4.31
N ARG A 73 -24.62 27.95 5.53
CA ARG A 73 -25.65 28.94 5.93
C ARG A 73 -25.02 30.11 6.68
N PHE A 74 -25.37 31.33 6.23
CA PHE A 74 -25.12 32.58 6.95
C PHE A 74 -26.40 33.03 7.63
N GLU A 75 -26.35 33.25 8.93
CA GLU A 75 -27.52 33.59 9.75
C GLU A 75 -27.20 34.68 10.78
N MET A 76 -28.00 35.74 10.80
CA MET A 76 -27.90 36.83 11.76
C MET A 76 -29.28 37.38 12.08
N ILE A 77 -29.52 37.73 13.35
CA ILE A 77 -30.80 38.34 13.76
C ILE A 77 -31.02 39.68 13.02
N GLY A 78 -32.19 39.83 12.44
CA GLY A 78 -32.54 41.02 11.65
C GLY A 78 -32.13 40.98 10.19
N TYR A 79 -31.61 39.82 9.71
CA TYR A 79 -31.24 39.62 8.31
C TYR A 79 -31.88 38.35 7.75
N LYS A 80 -32.10 38.34 6.42
CA LYS A 80 -32.48 37.13 5.70
C LYS A 80 -31.37 36.10 5.75
N ARG A 81 -31.74 34.84 5.96
CA ARG A 81 -30.79 33.72 5.89
C ARG A 81 -30.31 33.53 4.45
N VAL A 82 -29.01 33.30 4.29
CA VAL A 82 -28.40 32.97 2.99
C VAL A 82 -27.81 31.57 3.10
N ILE A 83 -28.25 30.67 2.20
CA ILE A 83 -27.72 29.32 2.06
C ILE A 83 -26.91 29.28 0.76
N ASN A 84 -25.62 29.00 0.88
CA ASN A 84 -24.74 28.74 -0.25
C ASN A 84 -24.70 27.23 -0.48
N ASP A 85 -25.36 26.78 -1.53
CA ASP A 85 -25.52 25.38 -1.91
C ASP A 85 -24.31 24.90 -2.74
N GLY A 86 -23.81 23.71 -2.44
CA GLY A 86 -22.73 23.06 -3.21
C GLY A 86 -21.33 23.64 -2.98
N VAL A 87 -21.03 24.13 -1.79
CA VAL A 87 -19.67 24.59 -1.43
C VAL A 87 -18.74 23.40 -1.29
N THR A 88 -17.81 23.24 -2.23
CA THR A 88 -16.84 22.15 -2.23
C THR A 88 -15.67 22.48 -1.30
N ILE A 89 -15.49 21.70 -0.25
CA ILE A 89 -14.33 21.74 0.65
C ILE A 89 -13.31 20.69 0.20
N ILE A 90 -12.04 21.08 0.14
CA ILE A 90 -10.93 20.27 -0.33
C ILE A 90 -9.88 20.21 0.77
N SER A 91 -9.28 19.05 0.99
CA SER A 91 -8.23 18.86 2.01
C SER A 91 -7.02 19.78 1.78
N ASP A 92 -6.47 20.33 2.84
CA ASP A 92 -5.32 21.27 2.88
C ASP A 92 -5.52 22.57 2.08
N LYS A 93 -6.75 22.85 1.60
CA LYS A 93 -7.10 24.09 0.87
C LYS A 93 -7.86 25.07 1.71
N THR A 94 -7.73 26.35 1.31
CA THR A 94 -8.51 27.47 1.84
C THR A 94 -9.57 27.86 0.84
N ILE A 95 -10.83 27.61 1.17
CA ILE A 95 -11.97 28.02 0.37
C ILE A 95 -12.45 29.38 0.86
N THR A 96 -12.55 30.36 -0.02
CA THR A 96 -13.04 31.69 0.30
C THR A 96 -14.47 31.82 -0.14
N LEU A 97 -15.37 32.07 0.81
CA LEU A 97 -16.80 32.27 0.58
C LEU A 97 -17.26 33.58 1.27
N ASN A 98 -17.46 34.64 0.51
CA ASN A 98 -17.98 35.91 1.02
C ASN A 98 -19.50 35.90 0.99
N GLY A 99 -20.14 36.62 1.93
CA GLY A 99 -21.58 36.74 2.03
C GLY A 99 -22.04 38.16 2.13
N GLU A 100 -23.16 38.44 1.47
CA GLU A 100 -23.91 39.68 1.61
C GLU A 100 -25.32 39.38 2.12
N LEU A 101 -25.68 39.89 3.29
CA LEU A 101 -27.00 39.71 3.87
C LEU A 101 -27.84 40.96 3.72
N VAL A 102 -29.13 40.75 3.41
CA VAL A 102 -30.14 41.83 3.27
C VAL A 102 -30.88 41.93 4.59
N SER A 103 -31.03 43.15 5.11
CA SER A 103 -31.84 43.42 6.30
C SER A 103 -33.31 42.99 6.08
N SER A 104 -33.91 42.32 7.05
CA SER A 104 -35.29 41.87 6.99
C SER A 104 -35.97 42.02 8.34
N VAL A 105 -37.22 42.52 8.28
CA VAL A 105 -38.07 42.63 9.47
C VAL A 105 -38.84 41.31 9.73
N ILE A 106 -38.88 40.40 8.74
CA ILE A 106 -39.58 39.12 8.82
C ILE A 106 -38.55 38.01 9.04
N GLU A 107 -38.60 37.34 10.18
CA GLU A 107 -37.79 36.15 10.45
C GLU A 107 -38.25 34.97 9.57
N GLY A 108 -37.26 34.29 8.94
CA GLY A 108 -37.48 33.03 8.24
C GLY A 108 -37.47 33.08 6.71
N GLU A 109 -37.29 34.24 6.06
CA GLU A 109 -37.04 34.26 4.61
C GLU A 109 -35.63 33.75 4.29
N GLU A 110 -35.52 32.80 3.36
CA GLU A 110 -34.26 32.18 2.92
C GLU A 110 -33.93 32.60 1.48
N VAL A 111 -32.64 32.80 1.23
CA VAL A 111 -32.09 33.02 -0.10
C VAL A 111 -31.11 31.93 -0.40
N ILE A 112 -31.35 31.11 -1.41
CA ILE A 112 -30.44 30.06 -1.85
C ILE A 112 -29.56 30.62 -2.97
N VAL A 113 -28.25 30.50 -2.81
CA VAL A 113 -27.22 30.89 -3.79
C VAL A 113 -26.41 29.64 -4.15
N LEU A 114 -26.33 29.34 -5.45
CA LEU A 114 -25.47 28.26 -5.93
C LEU A 114 -24.00 28.71 -5.86
N ALA A 115 -23.17 27.92 -5.24
CA ALA A 115 -21.74 28.17 -5.19
C ALA A 115 -21.11 27.92 -6.58
N GLU A 116 -20.31 28.86 -7.07
CA GLU A 116 -19.55 28.65 -8.30
C GLU A 116 -18.31 27.79 -8.04
N LYS A 117 -18.20 26.61 -8.69
CA LYS A 117 -16.99 25.80 -8.67
C LYS A 117 -15.91 26.51 -9.50
N LYS A 118 -14.86 27.03 -8.85
CA LYS A 118 -13.73 27.63 -9.54
C LYS A 118 -12.96 26.55 -10.30
N LEU A 119 -12.78 26.72 -11.61
CA LEU A 119 -12.05 25.81 -12.48
C LEU A 119 -10.54 25.74 -12.17
N ILE A 120 -9.99 26.80 -11.59
CA ILE A 120 -8.57 26.92 -11.25
C ILE A 120 -8.42 27.17 -9.76
N GLN A 121 -7.66 26.35 -9.12
CA GLN A 121 -7.29 26.50 -7.71
C GLN A 121 -6.02 27.32 -7.61
N PHE A 122 -6.12 28.51 -7.01
CA PHE A 122 -4.99 29.45 -6.88
C PHE A 122 -4.10 29.16 -5.67
N ASP A 123 -4.55 28.33 -4.74
CA ASP A 123 -3.89 28.02 -3.47
C ASP A 123 -2.98 26.77 -3.51
N VAL A 124 -2.51 26.40 -4.71
CA VAL A 124 -1.67 25.23 -4.94
C VAL A 124 -0.22 25.63 -5.07
N THR A 125 0.62 25.23 -4.11
CA THR A 125 2.09 25.45 -4.16
C THR A 125 2.86 24.24 -4.69
N GLN A 126 2.17 23.15 -4.99
CA GLN A 126 2.72 21.88 -5.46
C GLN A 126 1.95 21.41 -6.70
N SER A 127 2.58 20.53 -7.49
CA SER A 127 1.88 19.91 -8.61
C SER A 127 1.00 18.80 -8.07
N GLU A 128 -0.30 19.00 -8.06
CA GLU A 128 -1.27 18.02 -7.56
C GLU A 128 -2.49 17.90 -8.47
N ALA A 129 -3.07 16.71 -8.48
CA ALA A 129 -4.40 16.45 -9.00
C ALA A 129 -5.29 16.01 -7.83
N ILE A 130 -6.46 16.62 -7.74
CA ILE A 130 -7.48 16.27 -6.73
C ILE A 130 -8.70 15.78 -7.48
N ILE A 131 -9.12 14.57 -7.16
CA ILE A 131 -10.22 13.88 -7.81
C ILE A 131 -11.29 13.64 -6.74
N SER A 132 -12.45 14.21 -6.93
CA SER A 132 -13.58 14.07 -6.00
C SER A 132 -14.30 12.73 -6.18
N SER A 133 -15.13 12.36 -5.19
CA SER A 133 -15.95 11.16 -5.28
C SER A 133 -16.88 11.19 -6.49
N GLU A 134 -17.46 12.33 -6.84
CA GLU A 134 -18.33 12.47 -8.01
C GLU A 134 -17.58 12.24 -9.33
N GLU A 135 -16.33 12.69 -9.40
CA GLU A 135 -15.45 12.44 -10.56
C GLU A 135 -15.06 10.96 -10.65
N LEU A 136 -14.74 10.32 -9.50
CA LEU A 136 -14.45 8.88 -9.43
C LEU A 136 -15.65 8.04 -9.85
N ASP A 137 -16.84 8.36 -9.36
CA ASP A 137 -18.08 7.65 -9.69
C ASP A 137 -18.45 7.78 -11.19
N GLY A 138 -17.98 8.83 -11.87
CA GLY A 138 -18.17 9.05 -13.31
C GLY A 138 -17.14 8.34 -14.20
N MET A 139 -16.08 7.76 -13.64
CA MET A 139 -15.03 7.06 -14.39
C MET A 139 -15.38 5.59 -14.60
N PRO A 140 -15.15 5.01 -15.78
CA PRO A 140 -15.39 3.59 -16.04
C PRO A 140 -14.24 2.72 -15.52
N VAL A 141 -13.79 2.94 -14.27
CA VAL A 141 -12.68 2.26 -13.62
C VAL A 141 -13.05 1.89 -12.19
N THR A 142 -12.56 0.77 -11.71
CA THR A 142 -12.95 0.21 -10.42
C THR A 142 -11.83 0.25 -9.38
N GLU A 143 -10.59 0.33 -9.80
CA GLU A 143 -9.42 0.30 -8.93
C GLU A 143 -8.68 1.64 -8.94
N VAL A 144 -8.09 2.01 -7.80
CA VAL A 144 -7.33 3.27 -7.64
C VAL A 144 -6.16 3.36 -8.62
N GLU A 145 -5.50 2.25 -8.88
CA GLU A 145 -4.38 2.15 -9.82
C GLU A 145 -4.78 2.58 -11.24
N GLU A 146 -6.00 2.25 -11.66
CA GLU A 146 -6.54 2.67 -12.96
C GLU A 146 -6.79 4.16 -13.02
N VAL A 147 -7.32 4.76 -11.93
CA VAL A 147 -7.49 6.21 -11.80
C VAL A 147 -6.14 6.92 -11.86
N LEU A 148 -5.14 6.38 -11.15
CA LEU A 148 -3.79 6.95 -11.14
C LEU A 148 -3.14 6.90 -12.52
N ARG A 149 -3.39 5.86 -13.32
CA ARG A 149 -2.91 5.74 -14.71
C ARG A 149 -3.40 6.86 -15.63
N LEU A 150 -4.55 7.45 -15.33
CA LEU A 150 -5.10 8.57 -16.08
C LEU A 150 -4.48 9.92 -15.71
N GLN A 151 -3.66 9.97 -14.65
CA GLN A 151 -3.07 11.23 -14.20
C GLN A 151 -1.81 11.61 -14.96
N GLY A 152 -1.63 12.90 -15.20
CA GLY A 152 -0.45 13.43 -15.88
C GLY A 152 0.85 13.14 -15.11
N GLY A 153 1.85 12.55 -15.80
CA GLY A 153 3.15 12.21 -15.20
C GLY A 153 3.15 10.90 -14.38
N VAL A 154 2.09 10.10 -14.48
CA VAL A 154 1.99 8.76 -13.91
C VAL A 154 2.08 7.74 -15.04
N THR A 155 2.87 6.70 -14.84
CA THR A 155 2.95 5.52 -15.72
C THR A 155 2.87 4.26 -14.88
N VAL A 156 2.35 3.18 -15.48
CA VAL A 156 2.21 1.88 -14.81
C VAL A 156 2.98 0.85 -15.63
N ASP A 157 3.83 0.09 -14.97
CA ASP A 157 4.58 -0.99 -15.61
C ASP A 157 3.75 -2.26 -15.83
N SER A 158 4.36 -3.30 -16.43
CA SER A 158 3.70 -4.58 -16.70
C SER A 158 3.23 -5.33 -15.45
N ASP A 159 3.86 -5.07 -14.32
CA ASP A 159 3.61 -5.73 -13.04
C ASP A 159 2.62 -4.93 -12.17
N GLY A 160 2.04 -3.84 -12.72
CA GLY A 160 1.11 -2.95 -12.04
C GLY A 160 1.80 -1.90 -11.15
N GLY A 161 3.12 -1.80 -11.19
CA GLY A 161 3.89 -0.81 -10.42
C GLY A 161 3.67 0.61 -10.92
N ILE A 162 3.38 1.53 -10.00
CA ILE A 162 3.10 2.94 -10.31
C ILE A 162 4.38 3.75 -10.25
N HIS A 163 4.69 4.46 -11.32
CA HIS A 163 5.82 5.35 -11.44
C HIS A 163 5.35 6.79 -11.61
N MET A 164 5.85 7.70 -10.78
CA MET A 164 5.57 9.13 -10.88
C MET A 164 6.81 9.87 -11.38
N ARG A 165 6.66 10.68 -12.44
CA ARG A 165 7.74 11.51 -13.04
C ARG A 165 9.02 10.73 -13.32
N GLY A 166 8.90 9.48 -13.73
CA GLY A 166 10.04 8.62 -14.06
C GLY A 166 10.77 8.04 -12.84
N GLY A 167 10.22 8.18 -11.64
CA GLY A 167 10.74 7.55 -10.44
C GLY A 167 10.39 6.08 -10.32
N ARG A 168 10.89 5.42 -9.29
CA ARG A 168 10.61 4.00 -9.01
C ARG A 168 9.29 3.86 -8.27
N THR A 169 8.62 2.72 -8.42
CA THR A 169 7.39 2.38 -7.68
C THR A 169 7.56 2.57 -6.17
N SER A 170 8.70 2.15 -5.63
CA SER A 170 9.00 2.30 -4.20
C SER A 170 9.24 3.76 -3.76
N GLU A 171 9.28 4.74 -4.65
CA GLU A 171 9.50 6.17 -4.35
C GLU A 171 8.19 6.95 -4.18
N VAL A 172 7.06 6.31 -4.43
CA VAL A 172 5.72 6.85 -4.15
C VAL A 172 5.29 6.48 -2.73
N SER A 173 4.66 7.41 -2.02
CA SER A 173 4.07 7.15 -0.70
C SER A 173 2.55 7.07 -0.84
N TYR A 174 1.96 5.98 -0.38
CA TYR A 174 0.51 5.79 -0.32
C TYR A 174 0.01 6.05 1.09
N MET A 175 -1.06 6.83 1.22
CA MET A 175 -1.65 7.21 2.50
C MET A 175 -3.16 7.02 2.48
N VAL A 176 -3.74 6.72 3.65
CA VAL A 176 -5.18 6.67 3.89
C VAL A 176 -5.49 7.57 5.07
N ASP A 177 -6.40 8.52 4.88
CA ASP A 177 -6.76 9.53 5.89
C ASP A 177 -5.50 10.20 6.50
N GLY A 178 -4.44 10.42 5.67
CA GLY A 178 -3.17 11.01 6.07
C GLY A 178 -2.23 10.12 6.88
N VAL A 179 -2.49 8.80 6.92
CA VAL A 179 -1.63 7.80 7.58
C VAL A 179 -0.94 6.93 6.52
N PRO A 180 0.36 6.67 6.62
CA PRO A 180 1.08 5.84 5.66
C PRO A 180 0.51 4.42 5.58
N MET A 181 0.28 3.95 4.34
CA MET A 181 -0.26 2.62 4.05
C MET A 181 0.56 1.86 3.00
N SER A 182 1.71 2.39 2.60
CA SER A 182 2.60 1.66 1.69
C SER A 182 3.06 0.34 2.33
N ASP A 183 3.11 -0.72 1.54
CA ASP A 183 3.81 -1.95 1.93
C ASP A 183 5.32 -1.69 1.92
N VAL A 184 5.94 -1.79 3.08
CA VAL A 184 7.37 -1.48 3.26
C VAL A 184 8.31 -2.48 2.57
N TYR A 185 7.81 -3.59 2.07
CA TYR A 185 8.59 -4.54 1.29
C TYR A 185 8.59 -4.20 -0.21
N SER A 186 7.41 -4.05 -0.81
CA SER A 186 7.28 -3.79 -2.25
C SER A 186 7.28 -2.30 -2.61
N GLY A 187 6.98 -1.43 -1.65
CA GLY A 187 6.80 0.00 -1.87
C GLY A 187 5.45 0.38 -2.50
N GLY A 188 4.62 -0.59 -2.87
CA GLY A 188 3.30 -0.38 -3.44
C GLY A 188 2.19 -0.17 -2.40
N ILE A 189 0.94 -0.22 -2.84
CA ILE A 189 -0.23 -0.14 -1.97
C ILE A 189 -0.30 -1.42 -1.12
N GLY A 190 -0.30 -1.27 0.20
CA GLY A 190 -0.34 -2.40 1.14
C GLY A 190 -1.74 -2.98 1.35
N VAL A 191 -2.76 -2.12 1.39
CA VAL A 191 -4.17 -2.52 1.55
C VAL A 191 -4.98 -1.84 0.46
N GLN A 192 -5.64 -2.61 -0.38
CA GLN A 192 -6.44 -2.08 -1.49
C GLN A 192 -7.69 -1.38 -0.97
N ILE A 193 -8.00 -0.23 -1.56
CA ILE A 193 -9.19 0.56 -1.30
C ILE A 193 -9.99 0.66 -2.59
N GLU A 194 -11.28 0.42 -2.49
CA GLU A 194 -12.20 0.54 -3.60
C GLU A 194 -12.51 2.02 -3.90
N ASN A 195 -12.64 2.40 -5.17
CA ASN A 195 -12.96 3.77 -5.58
C ASN A 195 -14.24 4.30 -4.91
N ASP A 196 -15.26 3.43 -4.77
CA ASP A 196 -16.54 3.75 -4.12
C ASP A 196 -16.39 4.23 -2.67
N ASN A 197 -15.26 3.92 -2.02
CA ASN A 197 -14.99 4.25 -0.63
C ASN A 197 -14.20 5.55 -0.45
N ILE A 198 -13.78 6.17 -1.55
CA ILE A 198 -12.94 7.36 -1.55
C ILE A 198 -13.82 8.61 -1.68
N GLN A 199 -13.65 9.55 -0.75
CA GLN A 199 -14.25 10.87 -0.79
C GLN A 199 -13.43 11.82 -1.67
N GLU A 200 -12.09 11.72 -1.55
CA GLU A 200 -11.14 12.54 -2.28
C GLU A 200 -9.84 11.77 -2.50
N LEU A 201 -9.37 11.73 -3.73
CA LEU A 201 -8.07 11.19 -4.09
C LEU A 201 -7.13 12.34 -4.46
N GLN A 202 -6.05 12.49 -3.68
CA GLN A 202 -5.02 13.49 -3.91
C GLN A 202 -3.77 12.82 -4.50
N VAL A 203 -3.33 13.29 -5.65
CA VAL A 203 -2.11 12.83 -6.33
C VAL A 203 -1.13 13.99 -6.38
N ILE A 204 -0.19 14.00 -5.45
CA ILE A 204 0.82 15.05 -5.31
C ILE A 204 2.11 14.56 -5.94
N SER A 205 2.66 15.30 -6.89
CA SER A 205 3.87 14.91 -7.61
C SER A 205 4.95 16.00 -7.56
N GLY A 206 6.20 15.57 -7.43
CA GLY A 206 7.36 16.46 -7.37
C GLY A 206 7.69 16.90 -5.95
N THR A 207 7.51 18.18 -5.63
CA THR A 207 7.81 18.74 -4.30
C THR A 207 6.53 18.79 -3.47
N PHE A 208 6.59 18.36 -2.22
CA PHE A 208 5.46 18.31 -1.30
C PHE A 208 5.83 18.85 0.09
N ASN A 209 4.82 19.22 0.88
CA ASN A 209 4.96 19.85 2.19
C ASN A 209 5.74 19.00 3.20
N ALA A 210 6.25 19.62 4.28
CA ALA A 210 7.10 18.95 5.27
C ALA A 210 6.37 17.85 6.08
N GLU A 211 5.05 17.86 6.12
CA GLU A 211 4.22 16.82 6.74
C GLU A 211 4.27 15.46 6.02
N TYR A 212 4.60 15.46 4.74
CA TYR A 212 4.73 14.26 3.95
C TYR A 212 6.16 13.72 4.02
N GLY A 213 6.31 12.48 4.46
CA GLY A 213 7.56 11.73 4.46
C GLY A 213 7.47 10.48 3.61
N ARG A 214 8.56 9.72 3.55
CA ARG A 214 8.62 8.42 2.85
C ARG A 214 8.30 8.49 1.36
N ALA A 215 8.51 9.64 0.73
CA ALA A 215 8.27 9.86 -0.68
C ALA A 215 9.46 10.58 -1.30
N LEU A 216 9.78 10.26 -2.57
CA LEU A 216 10.75 10.98 -3.39
C LEU A 216 10.08 11.60 -4.62
N THR A 217 9.14 10.90 -5.25
CA THR A 217 8.55 11.29 -6.54
C THR A 217 7.10 11.71 -6.44
N GLY A 218 6.36 11.19 -5.43
CA GLY A 218 4.97 11.57 -5.24
C GLY A 218 4.34 10.99 -3.98
N VAL A 219 3.17 11.55 -3.67
CA VAL A 219 2.29 11.11 -2.59
C VAL A 219 0.90 10.89 -3.17
N VAL A 220 0.31 9.74 -2.88
CA VAL A 220 -1.10 9.43 -3.14
C VAL A 220 -1.81 9.36 -1.80
N ASN A 221 -2.69 10.32 -1.54
CA ASN A 221 -3.48 10.34 -0.31
C ASN A 221 -4.95 10.10 -0.63
N MET A 222 -5.51 9.02 -0.08
CA MET A 222 -6.90 8.61 -0.23
C MET A 222 -7.66 9.00 1.02
N VAL A 223 -8.52 10.00 0.92
CA VAL A 223 -9.43 10.37 2.00
C VAL A 223 -10.69 9.55 1.87
N THR A 224 -11.02 8.76 2.89
CA THR A 224 -12.14 7.82 2.83
C THR A 224 -13.47 8.48 3.23
N LYS A 225 -14.58 8.01 2.64
CA LYS A 225 -15.93 8.51 2.93
C LYS A 225 -16.28 8.39 4.41
N ASP A 226 -16.99 9.39 4.92
CA ASP A 226 -17.56 9.43 6.28
C ASP A 226 -19.09 9.21 6.23
N GLY A 227 -19.69 8.84 7.35
CA GLY A 227 -21.15 8.81 7.47
C GLY A 227 -21.72 10.20 7.77
N GLY A 228 -22.89 10.48 7.22
CA GLY A 228 -23.64 11.72 7.46
C GLY A 228 -24.83 11.54 8.42
N ASN A 229 -25.64 12.61 8.55
CA ASN A 229 -26.89 12.59 9.35
C ASN A 229 -28.10 12.11 8.56
N LYS A 230 -27.93 11.74 7.28
CA LYS A 230 -28.94 11.11 6.43
C LYS A 230 -28.47 9.72 6.05
N PHE A 231 -29.41 8.79 5.86
CA PHE A 231 -29.07 7.48 5.32
C PHE A 231 -28.90 7.61 3.82
N GLU A 232 -27.74 7.16 3.35
CA GLU A 232 -27.35 7.10 1.95
C GLU A 232 -26.75 5.73 1.67
N GLY A 233 -26.94 5.23 0.46
CA GLY A 233 -26.35 3.96 0.07
C GLY A 233 -26.46 3.73 -1.42
N SER A 234 -25.58 2.88 -1.92
CA SER A 234 -25.60 2.47 -3.32
C SER A 234 -25.30 0.99 -3.45
N ILE A 235 -25.76 0.41 -4.55
CA ILE A 235 -25.44 -0.96 -4.96
C ILE A 235 -24.97 -0.86 -6.41
N HIS A 236 -23.79 -1.40 -6.67
CA HIS A 236 -23.26 -1.54 -8.01
C HIS A 236 -23.02 -3.01 -8.31
N THR A 237 -23.41 -3.44 -9.48
CA THR A 237 -23.17 -4.80 -9.93
C THR A 237 -22.91 -4.79 -11.42
N TYR A 238 -21.94 -5.59 -11.83
CA TYR A 238 -21.78 -5.94 -13.23
C TYR A 238 -21.50 -7.44 -13.33
N ALA A 239 -21.81 -7.97 -14.50
CA ALA A 239 -21.45 -9.34 -14.90
C ALA A 239 -21.10 -9.31 -16.39
N GLY A 240 -20.16 -10.13 -16.78
CA GLY A 240 -19.66 -10.13 -18.15
C GLY A 240 -18.78 -11.34 -18.42
N ASP A 241 -18.18 -11.35 -19.59
CA ASP A 241 -17.23 -12.36 -20.01
C ASP A 241 -16.34 -11.81 -21.13
N TYR A 242 -15.16 -12.39 -21.29
CA TYR A 242 -14.30 -12.16 -22.44
C TYR A 242 -14.77 -13.01 -23.62
N GLN A 243 -14.98 -12.38 -24.75
CA GLN A 243 -15.38 -13.09 -25.96
C GLN A 243 -14.43 -12.81 -27.13
N SER A 244 -13.97 -13.86 -27.81
CA SER A 244 -13.17 -13.76 -29.01
C SER A 244 -13.52 -14.87 -30.01
N GLY A 245 -13.57 -14.52 -31.29
CA GLY A 245 -13.65 -15.48 -32.38
C GLY A 245 -12.28 -15.87 -32.95
N ASP A 246 -11.19 -15.43 -32.34
CA ASP A 246 -9.82 -15.73 -32.76
C ASP A 246 -9.35 -17.05 -32.10
N ASN A 247 -8.92 -18.02 -32.91
CA ASN A 247 -8.45 -19.33 -32.45
C ASN A 247 -7.17 -19.30 -31.60
N ILE A 248 -6.52 -18.12 -31.43
CA ILE A 248 -5.41 -17.95 -30.51
C ILE A 248 -5.89 -18.04 -29.05
N TYR A 249 -7.14 -17.64 -28.81
CA TYR A 249 -7.74 -17.62 -27.47
C TYR A 249 -8.66 -18.85 -27.33
N ASN A 250 -8.27 -19.74 -26.45
CA ASN A 250 -9.04 -20.96 -26.20
C ASN A 250 -10.30 -20.68 -25.37
N ASN A 251 -11.41 -21.30 -25.75
CA ASN A 251 -12.68 -21.33 -25.01
C ASN A 251 -13.30 -19.95 -24.76
N LEU A 252 -13.11 -18.99 -25.69
CA LEU A 252 -13.75 -17.66 -25.64
C LEU A 252 -14.81 -17.50 -26.76
N GLU A 253 -15.24 -18.57 -27.43
CA GLU A 253 -16.29 -18.52 -28.45
C GLU A 253 -17.69 -18.39 -27.82
N LYS A 254 -17.86 -18.86 -26.59
CA LYS A 254 -19.13 -18.87 -25.87
C LYS A 254 -19.09 -17.88 -24.74
N PHE A 255 -20.10 -17.03 -24.68
CA PHE A 255 -20.30 -16.07 -23.62
C PHE A 255 -20.92 -16.75 -22.39
N ASP A 256 -20.27 -16.62 -21.22
CA ASP A 256 -20.83 -17.03 -19.92
C ASP A 256 -20.83 -15.85 -18.96
N ILE A 257 -21.99 -15.31 -18.66
CA ILE A 257 -22.18 -14.15 -17.77
C ILE A 257 -21.68 -14.41 -16.32
N GLN A 258 -21.41 -15.66 -15.97
CA GLN A 258 -20.94 -16.04 -14.63
C GLN A 258 -19.41 -16.04 -14.52
N ASP A 259 -18.69 -15.87 -15.64
CA ASP A 259 -17.23 -15.93 -15.65
C ASP A 259 -16.57 -14.72 -15.02
N ASP A 260 -17.18 -13.53 -15.19
CA ASP A 260 -16.73 -12.29 -14.59
C ASP A 260 -17.89 -11.58 -13.91
N TYR A 261 -17.82 -11.39 -12.60
CA TYR A 261 -18.83 -10.58 -11.90
C TYR A 261 -18.24 -9.76 -10.75
N SER A 262 -18.86 -8.62 -10.49
CA SER A 262 -18.61 -7.79 -9.33
C SER A 262 -19.94 -7.39 -8.69
N PHE A 263 -19.95 -7.45 -7.38
CA PHE A 263 -21.02 -6.90 -6.55
C PHE A 263 -20.42 -6.01 -5.48
N SER A 264 -20.83 -4.74 -5.42
CA SER A 264 -20.49 -3.83 -4.34
C SER A 264 -21.74 -3.17 -3.76
N ALA A 265 -21.69 -2.93 -2.46
CA ALA A 265 -22.73 -2.20 -1.76
C ALA A 265 -22.11 -1.32 -0.67
N ASN A 266 -22.66 -0.13 -0.48
CA ASN A 266 -22.32 0.71 0.65
C ASN A 266 -23.59 1.26 1.32
N LEU A 267 -23.43 1.59 2.60
CA LEU A 267 -24.45 2.20 3.41
C LEU A 267 -23.80 3.14 4.42
N SER A 268 -24.32 4.35 4.52
CA SER A 268 -23.91 5.33 5.52
C SER A 268 -25.11 5.97 6.20
N GLY A 269 -24.89 6.54 7.39
CA GLY A 269 -25.94 7.24 8.08
C GLY A 269 -25.68 7.43 9.57
N PRO A 270 -26.68 7.98 10.30
CA PRO A 270 -26.57 8.19 11.75
C PRO A 270 -26.92 6.90 12.52
N ILE A 271 -26.04 6.51 13.45
CA ILE A 271 -26.42 5.58 14.54
C ILE A 271 -27.13 6.37 15.63
N ILE A 272 -26.61 7.54 15.95
CA ILE A 272 -27.25 8.53 16.83
C ILE A 272 -27.11 9.87 16.13
N LYS A 273 -28.25 10.46 15.73
CA LYS A 273 -28.27 11.71 15.01
C LYS A 273 -27.39 12.77 15.71
N ASP A 274 -26.59 13.48 14.93
CA ASP A 274 -25.66 14.53 15.34
C ASP A 274 -24.51 14.07 16.28
N LYS A 275 -24.45 12.78 16.65
CA LYS A 275 -23.45 12.28 17.61
C LYS A 275 -22.60 11.13 17.10
N VAL A 276 -23.22 10.14 16.47
CA VAL A 276 -22.51 8.95 16.00
C VAL A 276 -22.99 8.59 14.61
N THR A 277 -22.10 8.59 13.65
CA THR A 277 -22.38 8.23 12.26
C THR A 277 -21.51 7.06 11.82
N PHE A 278 -21.94 6.35 10.80
CA PHE A 278 -21.20 5.23 10.25
C PHE A 278 -21.18 5.29 8.72
N TYR A 279 -20.12 4.73 8.16
CA TYR A 279 -20.00 4.35 6.75
C TYR A 279 -19.54 2.88 6.71
N SER A 280 -20.20 2.04 5.93
CA SER A 280 -19.86 0.63 5.74
C SER A 280 -19.99 0.27 4.28
N SER A 281 -19.01 -0.43 3.75
CA SER A 281 -19.03 -0.93 2.38
C SER A 281 -18.45 -2.34 2.30
N GLY A 282 -18.83 -3.04 1.23
CA GLY A 282 -18.27 -4.33 0.87
C GLY A 282 -18.33 -4.55 -0.62
N ARG A 283 -17.32 -5.23 -1.16
CA ARG A 283 -17.25 -5.66 -2.55
C ARG A 283 -16.81 -7.13 -2.63
N VAL A 284 -17.35 -7.84 -3.59
CA VAL A 284 -16.94 -9.18 -3.99
C VAL A 284 -16.72 -9.16 -5.50
N ASN A 285 -15.56 -9.66 -5.95
CA ASN A 285 -15.24 -9.81 -7.35
C ASN A 285 -14.81 -11.26 -7.61
N GLN A 286 -15.24 -11.80 -8.73
CA GLN A 286 -14.73 -13.04 -9.30
C GLN A 286 -14.41 -12.82 -10.77
N SER A 287 -13.31 -13.40 -11.24
CA SER A 287 -12.95 -13.45 -12.64
C SER A 287 -12.30 -14.79 -12.94
N ASN A 288 -12.79 -15.48 -13.95
CA ASN A 288 -12.15 -16.69 -14.49
C ASN A 288 -11.00 -16.34 -15.45
N GLY A 289 -10.89 -15.06 -15.84
CA GLY A 289 -9.89 -14.55 -16.74
C GLY A 289 -10.12 -14.98 -18.18
N TRP A 290 -9.19 -14.57 -19.05
CA TRP A 290 -9.30 -14.78 -20.50
C TRP A 290 -8.25 -15.76 -21.07
N LEU A 291 -7.30 -16.20 -20.23
CA LEU A 291 -6.27 -17.18 -20.62
C LEU A 291 -6.69 -18.56 -20.14
N ASN A 292 -7.25 -19.34 -21.05
CA ASN A 292 -7.72 -20.69 -20.77
C ASN A 292 -6.71 -21.73 -21.24
N GLY A 293 -6.47 -22.75 -20.43
CA GLY A 293 -5.65 -23.91 -20.76
C GLY A 293 -6.47 -25.19 -20.82
N LEU A 294 -6.25 -26.00 -21.85
CA LEU A 294 -6.86 -27.31 -21.95
C LEU A 294 -6.13 -28.27 -21.02
N GLN A 295 -6.77 -28.63 -19.93
CA GLN A 295 -6.20 -29.57 -18.95
C GLN A 295 -6.17 -30.98 -19.58
N THR A 296 -4.96 -31.43 -19.93
CA THR A 296 -4.73 -32.67 -20.70
C THR A 296 -3.96 -33.69 -19.90
N PHE A 297 -3.08 -33.28 -19.01
CA PHE A 297 -2.20 -34.15 -18.25
C PHE A 297 -2.39 -33.98 -16.75
N THR A 298 -2.26 -35.11 -16.04
CA THR A 298 -2.09 -35.07 -14.57
C THR A 298 -0.70 -34.56 -14.21
N ILE A 299 -0.48 -34.19 -12.96
CA ILE A 299 0.85 -33.82 -12.44
C ILE A 299 1.89 -34.95 -12.55
N TYR A 300 1.45 -36.21 -12.72
CA TYR A 300 2.32 -37.37 -12.91
C TYR A 300 2.65 -37.60 -14.40
N GLY A 301 2.09 -36.82 -15.30
CA GLY A 301 2.34 -36.85 -16.75
C GLY A 301 1.53 -37.86 -17.50
N ASP A 302 0.53 -38.45 -16.87
CA ASP A 302 -0.42 -39.31 -17.56
C ASP A 302 -1.49 -38.46 -18.23
N THR A 303 -2.01 -38.93 -19.37
CA THR A 303 -3.16 -38.24 -19.97
C THR A 303 -4.38 -38.45 -19.08
N ILE A 304 -5.21 -37.42 -18.94
CA ILE A 304 -6.45 -37.49 -18.17
C ILE A 304 -7.41 -38.59 -18.70
N PHE A 305 -7.16 -39.07 -19.94
CA PHE A 305 -7.95 -40.10 -20.66
C PHE A 305 -7.40 -41.51 -20.57
N SER A 306 -6.18 -41.74 -20.04
CA SER A 306 -5.65 -43.11 -20.06
C SER A 306 -6.45 -43.98 -19.11
N ASP A 307 -6.87 -45.11 -19.64
CA ASP A 307 -7.44 -46.22 -18.87
C ASP A 307 -6.41 -46.57 -17.77
N LEU A 308 -6.74 -46.34 -16.52
CA LEU A 308 -5.82 -46.34 -15.38
C LEU A 308 -5.34 -47.74 -14.97
N ASN A 309 -5.67 -48.78 -15.77
CA ASN A 309 -5.33 -50.15 -15.42
C ASN A 309 -3.84 -50.51 -15.41
N ASP A 310 -2.97 -49.59 -15.88
CA ASP A 310 -1.51 -49.80 -15.91
C ASP A 310 -0.71 -48.88 -14.97
N ASN A 311 -1.37 -48.05 -14.13
CA ASN A 311 -0.68 -47.11 -13.25
C ASN A 311 -0.63 -47.56 -11.79
N LEU A 312 0.51 -48.08 -11.39
CA LEU A 312 0.81 -48.53 -10.01
C LEU A 312 0.76 -47.40 -8.95
N TYR A 313 0.55 -46.15 -9.35
CA TYR A 313 0.71 -44.95 -8.48
C TYR A 313 -0.61 -44.28 -8.08
N LEU A 314 -1.74 -44.70 -8.61
CA LEU A 314 -3.02 -44.00 -8.43
C LEU A 314 -4.13 -44.90 -7.87
N ASP A 315 -3.77 -45.79 -6.93
CA ASP A 315 -4.79 -46.55 -6.17
C ASP A 315 -5.76 -45.56 -5.48
N GLY A 316 -6.89 -45.30 -6.11
CA GLY A 316 -8.01 -44.55 -5.54
C GLY A 316 -8.47 -43.29 -6.28
N LEU A 317 -7.89 -42.93 -7.41
CA LEU A 317 -8.35 -41.78 -8.22
C LEU A 317 -8.98 -42.30 -9.55
N GLU A 318 -10.20 -42.78 -9.47
CA GLU A 318 -11.04 -42.95 -10.63
C GLU A 318 -11.45 -41.60 -11.22
N THR A 319 -10.77 -41.12 -12.27
CA THR A 319 -11.24 -39.97 -13.02
C THR A 319 -11.16 -40.22 -14.50
N GLN A 320 -12.19 -40.82 -15.07
CA GLN A 320 -12.51 -40.64 -16.47
C GLN A 320 -13.08 -39.23 -16.65
N LYS A 321 -12.23 -38.24 -16.89
CA LYS A 321 -12.66 -36.89 -17.28
C LYS A 321 -12.25 -36.65 -18.72
N GLU A 322 -13.19 -36.14 -19.53
CA GLU A 322 -12.82 -35.53 -20.81
C GLU A 322 -11.96 -34.26 -20.53
N PRO A 323 -11.05 -33.86 -21.46
CA PRO A 323 -10.31 -32.61 -21.31
C PRO A 323 -11.28 -31.48 -21.14
N TYR A 324 -10.96 -30.60 -20.22
CA TYR A 324 -11.76 -29.41 -19.97
C TYR A 324 -10.88 -28.17 -19.99
N TYR A 325 -11.47 -27.07 -20.38
CA TYR A 325 -10.80 -25.78 -20.27
C TYR A 325 -10.91 -25.24 -18.86
N LYS A 326 -9.81 -24.67 -18.39
CA LYS A 326 -9.73 -23.99 -17.09
C LYS A 326 -9.08 -22.62 -17.27
N GLY A 327 -9.63 -21.60 -16.64
CA GLY A 327 -8.98 -20.29 -16.52
C GLY A 327 -7.66 -20.40 -15.77
N LEU A 328 -6.59 -19.85 -16.36
CA LEU A 328 -5.23 -19.90 -15.80
C LEU A 328 -4.79 -18.57 -15.18
N ASN A 329 -5.60 -17.52 -15.33
CA ASN A 329 -5.39 -16.19 -14.74
C ASN A 329 -6.63 -15.71 -13.98
N TRP A 330 -7.25 -16.63 -13.25
CA TRP A 330 -8.46 -16.37 -12.45
C TRP A 330 -8.14 -15.71 -11.11
N TYR A 331 -9.11 -15.00 -10.56
CA TYR A 331 -9.06 -14.52 -9.17
C TYR A 331 -10.44 -14.41 -8.53
N ASP A 332 -10.46 -14.60 -7.21
CA ASP A 332 -11.55 -14.24 -6.31
C ASP A 332 -11.06 -13.20 -5.33
N SER A 333 -11.82 -12.16 -5.10
CA SER A 333 -11.48 -11.15 -4.10
C SER A 333 -12.70 -10.65 -3.35
N TRP A 334 -12.48 -10.22 -2.13
CA TRP A 334 -13.48 -9.47 -1.37
C TRP A 334 -12.80 -8.37 -0.57
N SER A 335 -13.52 -7.28 -0.35
CA SER A 335 -13.09 -6.17 0.48
C SER A 335 -14.23 -5.67 1.36
N SER A 336 -13.88 -5.09 2.50
CA SER A 336 -14.82 -4.41 3.38
C SER A 336 -14.15 -3.23 4.04
N GLN A 337 -14.84 -2.08 4.05
CA GLN A 337 -14.42 -0.90 4.79
C GLN A 337 -15.53 -0.49 5.76
N ASN A 338 -15.16 -0.17 6.99
CA ASN A 338 -16.09 0.33 7.99
C ASN A 338 -15.46 1.51 8.73
N LYS A 339 -16.19 2.62 8.81
CA LYS A 339 -15.78 3.83 9.50
C LYS A 339 -16.87 4.30 10.44
N ILE A 340 -16.53 4.56 11.69
CA ILE A 340 -17.45 5.11 12.68
C ILE A 340 -16.88 6.43 13.18
N THR A 341 -17.70 7.47 13.14
CA THR A 341 -17.36 8.82 13.60
C THR A 341 -18.19 9.16 14.84
N PHE A 342 -17.52 9.55 15.91
CA PHE A 342 -18.11 9.95 17.18
C PHE A 342 -17.91 11.42 17.44
N ASN A 343 -18.99 12.16 17.68
CA ASN A 343 -19.06 13.58 17.99
C ASN A 343 -19.76 13.82 19.32
N VAL A 344 -19.46 12.98 20.30
CA VAL A 344 -20.16 12.99 21.59
C VAL A 344 -19.58 13.98 22.59
N LEU A 345 -18.36 14.44 22.38
CA LEU A 345 -17.67 15.41 23.21
C LEU A 345 -17.56 16.76 22.50
N LYS A 346 -17.74 17.85 23.25
CA LYS A 346 -17.60 19.20 22.71
C LYS A 346 -16.19 19.39 22.11
N ASN A 347 -16.13 19.91 20.89
CA ASN A 347 -14.90 20.18 20.16
C ASN A 347 -14.00 18.96 19.89
N THR A 348 -14.52 17.73 20.03
CA THR A 348 -13.73 16.50 19.90
C THR A 348 -14.42 15.50 19.01
N ILE A 349 -13.71 15.04 17.99
CA ILE A 349 -14.15 14.03 17.02
C ILE A 349 -13.26 12.81 17.15
N PHE A 350 -13.85 11.64 17.28
CA PHE A 350 -13.15 10.35 17.20
C PHE A 350 -13.59 9.62 15.94
N LYS A 351 -12.65 9.06 15.21
CA LYS A 351 -12.93 8.19 14.05
C LYS A 351 -12.21 6.86 14.22
N ILE A 352 -12.91 5.79 13.95
CA ILE A 352 -12.36 4.44 13.84
C ILE A 352 -12.59 4.00 12.40
N ASN A 353 -11.53 3.62 11.72
CA ASN A 353 -11.57 3.13 10.34
C ASN A 353 -10.94 1.73 10.27
N THR A 354 -11.62 0.80 9.62
CA THR A 354 -11.12 -0.56 9.35
C THR A 354 -11.28 -0.87 7.88
N ILE A 355 -10.22 -1.39 7.26
CA ILE A 355 -10.25 -1.86 5.89
C ILE A 355 -9.67 -3.27 5.88
N ILE A 356 -10.39 -4.21 5.31
CA ILE A 356 -9.97 -5.61 5.19
C ILE A 356 -10.21 -6.03 3.76
N ASN A 357 -9.22 -6.62 3.13
CA ASN A 357 -9.34 -7.22 1.82
C ASN A 357 -8.63 -8.57 1.77
N SER A 358 -9.10 -9.42 0.89
CA SER A 358 -8.49 -10.70 0.57
C SER A 358 -8.66 -10.98 -0.92
N ARG A 359 -7.59 -11.43 -1.55
CA ARG A 359 -7.60 -11.88 -2.94
C ARG A 359 -6.83 -13.19 -3.04
N LYS A 360 -7.40 -14.15 -3.72
CA LYS A 360 -6.72 -15.37 -4.16
C LYS A 360 -6.85 -15.49 -5.67
N GLY A 361 -5.82 -16.02 -6.31
CA GLY A 361 -5.86 -16.19 -7.76
C GLY A 361 -4.59 -16.81 -8.29
N GLN A 362 -4.56 -17.03 -9.58
CA GLN A 362 -3.41 -17.57 -10.31
C GLN A 362 -2.97 -16.59 -11.39
N ASP A 363 -1.66 -16.45 -11.57
CA ASP A 363 -1.09 -15.75 -12.72
C ASP A 363 -0.78 -16.78 -13.81
N TYR A 364 -0.99 -16.41 -15.07
CA TYR A 364 -0.76 -17.33 -16.18
C TYR A 364 0.69 -17.82 -16.23
N ASN A 365 0.85 -19.16 -16.29
CA ASN A 365 2.13 -19.79 -16.52
C ASN A 365 2.06 -20.65 -17.79
N HIS A 366 2.70 -20.19 -18.86
CA HIS A 366 2.68 -20.84 -20.17
C HIS A 366 3.18 -22.29 -20.12
N PHE A 367 4.20 -22.56 -19.30
CA PHE A 367 4.79 -23.90 -19.24
C PHE A 367 3.88 -24.96 -18.60
N LEU A 368 2.97 -24.53 -17.72
CA LEU A 368 2.08 -25.42 -16.96
C LEU A 368 0.64 -25.47 -17.52
N GLN A 369 0.37 -24.83 -18.67
CA GLN A 369 -0.99 -24.63 -19.16
C GLN A 369 -1.80 -25.90 -19.42
N PHE A 370 -1.15 -27.05 -19.64
CA PHE A 370 -1.81 -28.33 -19.90
C PHE A 370 -1.87 -29.27 -18.68
N LEU A 371 -1.33 -28.82 -17.53
CA LEU A 371 -1.25 -29.64 -16.33
C LEU A 371 -2.36 -29.25 -15.34
N GLU A 372 -3.17 -30.26 -15.00
CA GLU A 372 -4.21 -30.07 -14.00
C GLU A 372 -3.60 -29.82 -12.61
N ASN A 373 -4.02 -28.72 -11.98
CA ASN A 373 -3.63 -28.38 -10.61
C ASN A 373 -2.12 -28.33 -10.33
N ALA A 374 -1.30 -27.90 -11.31
CA ALA A 374 0.14 -27.81 -11.19
C ALA A 374 0.66 -26.40 -10.87
N GLN A 375 -0.18 -25.40 -11.00
CA GLN A 375 0.19 -23.99 -10.89
C GLN A 375 -0.12 -23.44 -9.50
N ILE A 376 0.82 -22.69 -8.92
CA ILE A 376 0.67 -22.06 -7.61
C ILE A 376 -0.52 -21.08 -7.59
N THR A 377 -1.08 -20.95 -6.41
CA THR A 377 -2.09 -19.94 -6.10
C THR A 377 -1.47 -18.86 -5.22
N ASN A 378 -1.75 -17.61 -5.55
CA ASN A 378 -1.34 -16.42 -4.79
C ASN A 378 -2.46 -16.03 -3.83
N TYR A 379 -2.10 -15.78 -2.58
CA TYR A 379 -3.02 -15.35 -1.52
C TYR A 379 -2.54 -14.02 -0.99
N ASN A 380 -3.38 -13.00 -1.12
CA ASN A 380 -3.14 -11.65 -0.60
C ASN A 380 -4.17 -11.34 0.47
N GLU A 381 -3.71 -10.91 1.63
CA GLU A 381 -4.57 -10.38 2.69
C GLU A 381 -4.04 -9.02 3.15
N GLY A 382 -4.90 -8.00 3.13
CA GLY A 382 -4.65 -6.69 3.66
C GLY A 382 -5.58 -6.37 4.83
N LYS A 383 -5.04 -5.82 5.92
CA LYS A 383 -5.83 -5.38 7.08
C LYS A 383 -5.28 -4.05 7.57
N PHE A 384 -6.13 -3.04 7.56
CA PHE A 384 -5.86 -1.72 8.12
C PHE A 384 -6.80 -1.48 9.28
N PHE A 385 -6.25 -1.00 10.39
CA PHE A 385 -6.99 -0.45 11.51
C PHE A 385 -6.46 0.95 11.79
N GLY A 386 -7.33 1.94 11.79
CA GLY A 386 -7.01 3.33 12.05
C GLY A 386 -7.88 3.92 13.15
N PHE A 387 -7.28 4.66 14.04
CA PHE A 387 -7.93 5.51 15.02
C PHE A 387 -7.46 6.94 14.84
N ASN A 388 -8.39 7.88 14.72
CA ASN A 388 -8.12 9.31 14.61
C ASN A 388 -8.90 10.07 15.70
N LEU A 389 -8.20 10.91 16.42
CA LEU A 389 -8.75 11.87 17.39
C LEU A 389 -8.43 13.28 16.90
N THR A 390 -9.46 14.11 16.70
CA THR A 390 -9.32 15.54 16.42
C THR A 390 -9.93 16.33 17.56
N HIS A 391 -9.17 17.27 18.13
CA HIS A 391 -9.64 18.15 19.20
C HIS A 391 -9.37 19.61 18.86
N SER A 392 -10.43 20.43 18.74
CA SER A 392 -10.32 21.87 18.52
C SER A 392 -10.06 22.58 19.83
N LEU A 393 -8.88 23.19 19.95
CA LEU A 393 -8.46 23.99 21.12
C LEU A 393 -9.10 25.38 21.12
N SER A 394 -9.27 25.95 19.92
CA SER A 394 -9.91 27.24 19.69
C SER A 394 -10.54 27.26 18.29
N ALA A 395 -11.18 28.36 17.90
CA ALA A 395 -11.66 28.56 16.54
C ALA A 395 -10.54 28.54 15.49
N THR A 396 -9.30 28.84 15.92
CA THR A 396 -8.14 28.97 15.02
C THR A 396 -7.05 27.94 15.25
N SER A 397 -7.26 26.96 16.15
CA SER A 397 -6.26 25.91 16.41
C SER A 397 -6.89 24.59 16.80
N PHE A 398 -6.30 23.50 16.33
CA PHE A 398 -6.71 22.13 16.63
C PHE A 398 -5.52 21.17 16.69
N ILE A 399 -5.76 20.05 17.30
CA ILE A 399 -4.85 18.92 17.40
C ILE A 399 -5.48 17.66 16.82
N GLU A 400 -4.66 16.82 16.17
CA GLU A 400 -5.01 15.48 15.73
C GLU A 400 -4.03 14.43 16.23
N ALA A 401 -4.54 13.26 16.65
CA ALA A 401 -3.77 12.08 16.96
C ALA A 401 -4.23 10.93 16.07
N LYS A 402 -3.31 10.31 15.37
CA LYS A 402 -3.58 9.15 14.53
C LYS A 402 -2.76 7.97 15.00
N ILE A 403 -3.41 6.84 15.17
CA ILE A 403 -2.78 5.56 15.46
C ILE A 403 -3.27 4.58 14.41
N SER A 404 -2.36 3.87 13.79
CA SER A 404 -2.75 2.82 12.83
C SER A 404 -1.91 1.57 12.95
N GLU A 405 -2.50 0.47 12.54
CA GLU A 405 -1.83 -0.79 12.31
C GLU A 405 -2.20 -1.32 10.91
N ASN A 406 -1.18 -1.56 10.09
CA ASN A 406 -1.30 -2.18 8.78
C ASN A 406 -0.69 -3.57 8.87
N ASN A 407 -1.43 -4.58 8.40
CA ASN A 407 -0.92 -5.93 8.24
C ASN A 407 -1.14 -6.34 6.79
N PHE A 408 -0.08 -6.76 6.13
CA PHE A 408 -0.15 -7.30 4.79
C PHE A 408 0.51 -8.68 4.75
N ASN A 409 -0.22 -9.65 4.24
CA ASN A 409 0.18 -11.04 4.08
C ASN A 409 0.17 -11.38 2.59
N TYR A 410 1.26 -11.88 2.07
CA TYR A 410 1.32 -12.50 0.76
C TYR A 410 1.88 -13.90 0.90
N GLU A 411 1.12 -14.88 0.45
CA GLU A 411 1.56 -16.27 0.41
C GLU A 411 1.34 -16.80 -1.02
N SER A 412 2.27 -17.59 -1.51
CA SER A 412 2.18 -18.22 -2.82
C SER A 412 2.63 -19.66 -2.68
N TYR A 413 1.74 -20.59 -2.97
CA TYR A 413 1.97 -22.04 -2.89
C TYR A 413 0.91 -22.82 -3.66
N LEU A 414 1.21 -24.06 -3.97
CA LEU A 414 0.27 -24.97 -4.63
C LEU A 414 -0.57 -25.75 -3.62
N PHE A 415 0.08 -26.45 -2.68
CA PHE A 415 -0.58 -27.20 -1.61
C PHE A 415 -0.28 -26.54 -0.27
N GLU A 416 -1.25 -26.51 0.64
CA GLU A 416 -1.09 -25.89 1.96
C GLU A 416 0.00 -26.59 2.78
N ASP A 417 -0.02 -27.93 2.82
CA ASP A 417 1.04 -28.71 3.44
C ASP A 417 2.30 -28.74 2.56
N PRO A 418 3.44 -28.22 3.03
CA PRO A 418 4.69 -28.27 2.27
C PRO A 418 5.28 -29.69 2.13
N LEU A 419 4.79 -30.65 2.90
CA LEU A 419 5.18 -32.07 2.81
C LEU A 419 4.20 -32.89 1.99
N ASP A 420 3.27 -32.25 1.27
CA ASP A 420 2.34 -32.96 0.38
C ASP A 420 3.13 -33.71 -0.69
N ARG A 421 2.88 -35.02 -0.80
CA ARG A 421 3.58 -35.91 -1.73
C ARG A 421 3.33 -35.60 -3.21
N ARG A 422 2.37 -34.76 -3.52
CA ARG A 422 2.11 -34.24 -4.87
C ARG A 422 3.12 -33.17 -5.32
N TYR A 423 4.00 -32.70 -4.43
CA TYR A 423 5.11 -31.84 -4.82
C TYR A 423 6.16 -32.67 -5.56
N ILE A 424 6.02 -32.73 -6.88
CA ILE A 424 6.91 -33.39 -7.80
C ILE A 424 7.54 -32.33 -8.67
N THR A 425 8.87 -32.21 -8.67
CA THR A 425 9.52 -31.21 -9.51
C THR A 425 9.37 -31.54 -10.98
N PRO A 426 9.16 -30.56 -11.87
CA PRO A 426 9.06 -30.82 -13.30
C PRO A 426 10.28 -31.52 -13.88
N ASP A 427 11.48 -31.23 -13.36
CA ASP A 427 12.75 -31.76 -13.85
C ASP A 427 12.91 -33.27 -13.62
N SER A 428 12.49 -33.78 -12.46
CA SER A 428 12.70 -35.20 -12.11
C SER A 428 11.83 -36.14 -12.94
N LEU A 429 10.60 -35.78 -13.26
CA LEU A 429 9.73 -36.57 -14.14
C LEU A 429 10.04 -36.36 -15.62
N PHE A 430 10.45 -35.17 -15.98
CA PHE A 430 10.78 -34.83 -17.36
C PHE A 430 12.08 -35.53 -17.81
N LEU A 431 13.12 -35.54 -16.99
CA LEU A 431 14.38 -36.22 -17.26
C LEU A 431 14.20 -37.73 -17.39
N ALA A 432 13.44 -38.37 -16.52
CA ALA A 432 13.19 -39.80 -16.57
C ALA A 432 12.46 -40.25 -17.85
N ARG A 433 11.69 -39.36 -18.51
CA ARG A 433 10.96 -39.67 -19.75
C ARG A 433 11.64 -39.12 -21.01
N GLN A 434 12.63 -38.26 -20.91
CA GLN A 434 13.34 -37.65 -22.04
C GLN A 434 14.57 -38.42 -22.54
N GLU A 435 15.06 -39.42 -21.84
CA GLU A 435 16.21 -40.22 -22.29
C GLU A 435 16.14 -40.76 -23.73
N ASN A 436 14.98 -40.61 -24.38
CA ASN A 436 14.76 -41.05 -25.75
C ASN A 436 14.36 -39.95 -26.76
N ARG A 437 14.50 -38.65 -26.44
CA ARG A 437 13.92 -37.57 -27.29
C ARG A 437 14.84 -36.36 -27.58
N ILE A 438 16.10 -36.42 -27.25
CA ILE A 438 17.01 -35.37 -27.73
C ILE A 438 17.28 -35.63 -29.21
N PRO A 439 17.02 -34.67 -30.11
CA PRO A 439 17.32 -34.84 -31.52
C PRO A 439 18.79 -35.15 -31.75
N GLU A 440 19.09 -36.12 -32.59
CA GLU A 440 20.44 -36.67 -32.84
C GLU A 440 21.45 -35.54 -33.20
N HIS A 441 21.01 -34.52 -33.98
CA HIS A 441 21.85 -33.37 -34.34
C HIS A 441 22.24 -32.49 -33.17
N ILE A 442 21.45 -32.49 -32.07
CA ILE A 442 21.78 -31.74 -30.83
C ILE A 442 22.81 -32.54 -30.03
N ILE A 443 22.66 -33.85 -29.96
CA ILE A 443 23.64 -34.75 -29.35
C ILE A 443 24.98 -34.62 -30.07
N GLU A 444 24.95 -34.61 -31.42
CA GLU A 444 26.16 -34.44 -32.27
C GLU A 444 26.84 -33.08 -32.01
N GLN A 445 26.09 -32.03 -31.84
CA GLN A 445 26.63 -30.67 -31.68
C GLN A 445 27.14 -30.37 -30.26
N TYR A 446 26.50 -30.89 -29.23
CA TYR A 446 26.75 -30.49 -27.84
C TYR A 446 27.08 -31.65 -26.87
N GLY A 447 27.05 -32.90 -27.36
CA GLY A 447 27.35 -34.11 -26.58
C GLY A 447 26.14 -34.68 -25.82
N ASP A 448 26.31 -35.86 -25.24
CA ASP A 448 25.24 -36.65 -24.62
C ASP A 448 24.67 -36.07 -23.32
N GLN A 449 25.31 -35.04 -22.75
CA GLN A 449 24.94 -34.43 -21.45
C GLN A 449 24.17 -33.14 -21.58
N VAL A 450 23.76 -32.74 -22.78
CA VAL A 450 23.02 -31.50 -22.98
C VAL A 450 21.57 -31.64 -22.59
N GLN A 451 21.16 -30.84 -21.61
CA GLN A 451 19.73 -30.61 -21.37
C GLN A 451 19.18 -29.72 -22.48
N TYR A 452 18.48 -30.32 -23.43
CA TYR A 452 17.83 -29.60 -24.51
C TYR A 452 16.38 -29.27 -24.15
N TYR A 453 16.15 -27.98 -23.93
CA TYR A 453 14.80 -27.43 -23.81
C TYR A 453 14.46 -26.71 -25.14
N PRO A 454 13.59 -27.28 -25.97
CA PRO A 454 13.11 -26.56 -27.15
C PRO A 454 12.44 -25.24 -26.73
N ALA A 455 12.61 -24.19 -27.51
CA ALA A 455 12.10 -22.83 -27.18
C ALA A 455 10.57 -22.77 -26.91
N TYR A 456 9.82 -23.79 -27.32
CA TYR A 456 8.38 -23.93 -27.11
C TYR A 456 8.02 -25.18 -26.29
N SER A 457 8.91 -25.64 -25.42
CA SER A 457 8.61 -26.79 -24.58
C SER A 457 7.61 -26.45 -23.49
N LEU A 458 6.65 -27.34 -23.30
CA LEU A 458 5.65 -27.27 -22.25
C LEU A 458 5.89 -28.42 -21.28
N PHE A 459 5.66 -28.20 -19.99
CA PHE A 459 5.75 -29.29 -19.04
C PHE A 459 4.59 -30.28 -19.24
N ARG A 460 4.92 -31.55 -19.23
CA ARG A 460 3.96 -32.66 -19.33
C ARG A 460 3.71 -33.31 -17.97
N ALA A 461 4.55 -33.02 -16.98
CA ALA A 461 4.50 -33.57 -15.65
C ALA A 461 5.15 -32.61 -14.64
N GLY A 462 4.88 -32.82 -13.36
CA GLY A 462 5.41 -32.04 -12.26
C GLY A 462 4.52 -30.87 -11.86
N VAL A 463 4.96 -30.13 -10.86
CA VAL A 463 4.22 -29.01 -10.30
C VAL A 463 5.15 -27.84 -10.02
N ASP A 464 4.60 -26.65 -9.89
CA ASP A 464 5.33 -25.51 -9.34
C ASP A 464 5.59 -25.76 -7.85
N ASN A 465 6.85 -25.97 -7.49
CA ASN A 465 7.28 -26.32 -6.14
C ASN A 465 7.72 -25.12 -5.31
N ARG A 466 7.59 -23.89 -5.85
CA ARG A 466 7.97 -22.67 -5.14
C ARG A 466 7.00 -22.37 -3.99
N ARG A 467 7.56 -21.93 -2.87
CA ARG A 467 6.79 -21.42 -1.74
C ARG A 467 7.35 -20.08 -1.32
N PHE A 468 6.48 -19.11 -1.32
CA PHE A 468 6.78 -17.75 -0.91
C PHE A 468 5.82 -17.32 0.17
N LYS A 469 6.35 -16.79 1.28
CA LYS A 469 5.56 -16.22 2.35
C LYS A 469 6.18 -14.92 2.81
N ARG A 470 5.41 -13.87 2.78
CA ARG A 470 5.80 -12.54 3.22
C ARG A 470 4.73 -11.97 4.15
N LYS A 471 5.16 -11.45 5.29
CA LYS A 471 4.29 -10.73 6.21
C LYS A 471 4.92 -9.40 6.55
N THR A 472 4.22 -8.31 6.27
CA THR A 472 4.61 -6.99 6.70
C THR A 472 3.58 -6.45 7.67
N LYS A 473 4.07 -5.88 8.77
CA LYS A 473 3.24 -5.22 9.77
C LYS A 473 3.84 -3.87 10.09
N THR A 474 3.05 -2.82 9.97
CA THR A 474 3.45 -1.45 10.33
C THR A 474 2.50 -0.90 11.37
N ARG A 475 3.04 -0.42 12.47
CA ARG A 475 2.34 0.39 13.45
C ARG A 475 2.82 1.82 13.33
N ASN A 476 1.90 2.75 13.20
CA ASN A 476 2.19 4.16 13.08
C ASN A 476 1.48 4.95 14.18
N VAL A 477 2.18 5.94 14.70
CA VAL A 477 1.63 6.98 15.57
C VAL A 477 2.04 8.31 14.99
N LYS A 478 1.06 9.09 14.56
CA LYS A 478 1.27 10.43 14.03
C LYS A 478 0.56 11.45 14.89
N LEU A 479 1.23 12.56 15.14
CA LEU A 479 0.80 13.59 16.03
C LEU A 479 1.06 14.97 15.41
N ASP A 480 0.04 15.85 15.29
CA ASP A 480 0.15 17.12 14.56
C ASP A 480 -0.68 18.27 15.19
N TYR A 481 -0.13 19.50 15.22
CA TYR A 481 -0.77 20.76 15.68
C TYR A 481 -0.89 21.74 14.54
N THR A 482 -2.07 22.22 14.32
CA THR A 482 -2.35 23.27 13.34
C THR A 482 -2.90 24.50 14.04
N SER A 483 -2.35 25.66 13.72
CA SER A 483 -2.81 26.94 14.26
C SER A 483 -2.72 28.05 13.21
N GLN A 484 -3.84 28.71 12.98
CA GLN A 484 -3.89 29.99 12.27
C GLN A 484 -3.48 31.07 13.25
N ILE A 485 -2.21 31.47 13.29
CA ILE A 485 -1.68 32.44 14.25
C ILE A 485 -2.21 33.83 14.00
N ASN A 486 -2.35 34.19 12.73
CA ASN A 486 -2.96 35.42 12.28
C ASN A 486 -3.60 35.19 10.90
N ARG A 487 -4.20 36.21 10.29
CA ARG A 487 -4.89 36.05 9.00
C ARG A 487 -4.01 35.59 7.85
N PHE A 488 -2.67 35.62 8.00
CA PHE A 488 -1.74 35.25 6.93
C PHE A 488 -1.03 33.94 7.20
N ASN A 489 -0.68 33.63 8.47
CA ASN A 489 0.21 32.53 8.83
C ASN A 489 -0.55 31.36 9.45
N GLN A 490 -0.41 30.20 8.87
CA GLN A 490 -0.86 28.94 9.43
C GLN A 490 0.36 28.05 9.71
N ILE A 491 0.65 27.83 10.98
CA ILE A 491 1.74 26.96 11.41
C ILE A 491 1.22 25.55 11.65
N LYS A 492 2.03 24.58 11.20
CA LYS A 492 1.82 23.16 11.43
C LYS A 492 3.10 22.53 11.98
N ILE A 493 3.00 21.79 13.10
CA ILE A 493 4.12 21.07 13.72
C ILE A 493 3.67 19.63 13.94
N GLY A 494 4.54 18.65 13.66
CA GLY A 494 4.14 17.26 13.82
C GLY A 494 5.27 16.30 14.17
N LEU A 495 4.85 15.12 14.65
CA LEU A 495 5.67 13.96 14.96
C LEU A 495 5.10 12.75 14.23
N ASP A 496 5.97 11.90 13.72
CA ASP A 496 5.61 10.65 13.05
C ASP A 496 6.56 9.54 13.51
N PHE A 497 6.00 8.47 14.07
CA PHE A 497 6.76 7.30 14.50
C PHE A 497 6.16 6.05 13.90
N SER A 498 7.02 5.21 13.33
CA SER A 498 6.60 3.89 12.86
C SER A 498 7.53 2.78 13.34
N GLU A 499 6.93 1.68 13.69
CA GLU A 499 7.56 0.40 13.90
C GLU A 499 7.09 -0.58 12.82
N HIS A 500 8.04 -1.22 12.16
CA HIS A 500 7.76 -2.22 11.13
C HIS A 500 8.16 -3.61 11.61
N SER A 501 7.54 -4.63 11.03
CA SER A 501 7.98 -6.02 11.11
C SER A 501 7.90 -6.62 9.72
N LEU A 502 9.05 -6.99 9.16
CA LEU A 502 9.17 -7.61 7.84
C LEU A 502 9.63 -9.05 8.02
N MET A 503 8.77 -9.99 7.64
CA MET A 503 9.08 -11.41 7.63
C MET A 503 9.03 -11.91 6.19
N LEU A 504 10.05 -12.61 5.78
CA LEU A 504 10.12 -13.32 4.51
C LEU A 504 10.52 -14.78 4.76
N ASP A 505 9.89 -15.68 4.04
CA ASP A 505 10.29 -17.08 3.92
C ASP A 505 10.05 -17.54 2.48
N ASN A 506 11.13 -17.74 1.71
CA ASN A 506 11.10 -18.07 0.29
C ASN A 506 12.01 -19.27 0.02
N TYR A 507 11.44 -20.30 -0.57
CA TYR A 507 12.16 -21.53 -0.92
C TYR A 507 11.39 -22.31 -1.99
N SER A 508 12.09 -23.25 -2.64
CA SER A 508 11.48 -24.30 -3.41
C SER A 508 11.53 -25.62 -2.62
N ILE A 509 10.44 -26.39 -2.70
CA ILE A 509 10.42 -27.75 -2.16
C ILE A 509 11.31 -28.61 -3.06
N LEU A 510 12.19 -29.35 -2.43
CA LEU A 510 13.08 -30.28 -3.11
C LEU A 510 12.45 -31.69 -3.04
N ASP A 511 12.67 -32.49 -4.07
CA ASP A 511 12.36 -33.91 -4.03
C ASP A 511 13.58 -34.69 -3.56
N SER A 512 13.34 -35.68 -2.72
CA SER A 512 14.36 -36.66 -2.43
C SER A 512 14.56 -37.58 -3.64
N THR A 513 15.73 -38.12 -3.79
CA THR A 513 15.98 -39.26 -4.70
C THR A 513 14.94 -40.35 -4.46
N LEU A 514 14.39 -40.85 -5.57
CA LEU A 514 13.37 -41.88 -5.59
C LEU A 514 13.83 -43.10 -4.80
N THR A 515 13.39 -43.24 -3.57
CA THR A 515 13.53 -44.51 -2.82
C THR A 515 12.19 -45.21 -2.84
N ASP A 516 12.18 -46.44 -3.32
CA ASP A 516 10.99 -47.31 -3.40
C ASP A 516 9.81 -46.72 -4.22
N GLN A 517 10.12 -45.95 -5.26
CA GLN A 517 9.13 -45.33 -6.17
C GLN A 517 8.24 -44.25 -5.48
N VAL A 518 8.62 -43.76 -4.35
CA VAL A 518 7.90 -42.68 -3.62
C VAL A 518 8.76 -41.45 -3.55
N TYR A 519 8.25 -40.31 -4.08
CA TYR A 519 8.86 -39.01 -3.86
C TYR A 519 8.53 -38.51 -2.44
N THR A 520 9.54 -38.05 -1.74
CA THR A 520 9.35 -37.40 -0.44
C THR A 520 9.78 -35.94 -0.53
N PRO A 521 8.83 -35.01 -0.36
CA PRO A 521 9.17 -33.58 -0.35
C PRO A 521 10.17 -33.26 0.76
N ILE A 522 11.18 -32.46 0.42
CA ILE A 522 12.18 -31.96 1.37
C ILE A 522 12.06 -30.45 1.47
N ILE A 523 11.90 -29.97 2.68
CA ILE A 523 11.91 -28.54 2.98
C ILE A 523 13.36 -28.15 3.28
N PRO A 524 13.97 -27.21 2.50
CA PRO A 524 15.29 -26.72 2.80
C PRO A 524 15.36 -26.10 4.20
N GLU A 525 16.45 -26.32 4.91
CA GLU A 525 16.66 -25.73 6.23
C GLU A 525 16.76 -24.20 6.15
N LYS A 526 16.33 -23.54 7.21
CA LYS A 526 16.50 -22.09 7.32
C LYS A 526 17.97 -21.74 7.36
N GLY A 527 18.38 -20.79 6.52
CA GLY A 527 19.75 -20.37 6.40
C GLY A 527 20.57 -21.14 5.36
N SER A 528 19.99 -22.15 4.71
CA SER A 528 20.59 -22.77 3.52
C SER A 528 20.57 -21.80 2.33
N PHE A 529 21.39 -22.05 1.31
CA PHE A 529 21.43 -21.24 0.08
C PHE A 529 20.12 -21.28 -0.71
N THR A 530 19.33 -22.33 -0.52
CA THR A 530 18.07 -22.57 -1.22
C THR A 530 16.84 -22.02 -0.47
N ARG A 531 17.05 -21.43 0.74
CA ARG A 531 15.95 -20.83 1.52
C ARG A 531 16.34 -19.48 2.09
N THR A 532 15.67 -18.43 1.62
CA THR A 532 15.77 -17.08 2.19
C THR A 532 14.73 -16.92 3.28
N SER A 533 15.15 -16.78 4.54
CA SER A 533 14.23 -16.59 5.67
C SER A 533 14.79 -15.54 6.63
N TYR A 534 13.98 -14.49 6.91
CA TYR A 534 14.37 -13.46 7.88
C TYR A 534 13.16 -12.77 8.52
N THR A 535 13.40 -12.11 9.63
CA THR A 535 12.47 -11.16 10.24
C THR A 535 13.25 -9.95 10.74
N PHE A 536 12.94 -8.77 10.21
CA PHE A 536 13.52 -7.49 10.61
C PHE A 536 12.44 -6.59 11.23
N LYS A 537 12.87 -5.75 12.17
CA LYS A 537 11.97 -4.81 12.87
C LYS A 537 12.52 -3.37 12.84
N PRO A 538 12.60 -2.75 11.66
CA PRO A 538 13.07 -1.38 11.54
C PRO A 538 12.12 -0.40 12.20
N THR A 539 12.66 0.77 12.58
CA THR A 539 11.88 1.88 13.15
C THR A 539 12.20 3.17 12.45
N GLU A 540 11.19 4.01 12.30
CA GLU A 540 11.27 5.34 11.74
C GLU A 540 10.75 6.38 12.72
N PHE A 541 11.40 7.52 12.73
CA PHE A 541 10.97 8.68 13.51
C PHE A 541 11.15 9.94 12.68
N ALA A 542 10.16 10.83 12.71
CA ALA A 542 10.28 12.14 12.11
C ALA A 542 9.64 13.22 12.99
N ILE A 543 10.19 14.42 12.89
CA ILE A 543 9.60 15.64 13.42
C ILE A 543 9.65 16.71 12.34
N TYR A 544 8.60 17.51 12.22
CA TYR A 544 8.54 18.58 11.24
C TYR A 544 7.82 19.82 11.76
N ALA A 545 8.14 20.94 11.15
CA ALA A 545 7.44 22.20 11.31
C ALA A 545 7.31 22.88 9.95
N GLN A 546 6.18 23.50 9.68
CA GLN A 546 5.92 24.25 8.46
C GLN A 546 5.04 25.47 8.72
N ASP A 547 5.21 26.51 7.91
CA ASP A 547 4.36 27.70 7.87
C ASP A 547 3.80 27.89 6.45
N LYS A 548 2.48 27.98 6.34
CA LYS A 548 1.77 28.39 5.14
C LYS A 548 1.40 29.86 5.28
N ILE A 549 2.00 30.69 4.45
CA ILE A 549 1.81 32.14 4.43
C ILE A 549 0.89 32.48 3.26
N GLU A 550 -0.30 32.98 3.53
CA GLU A 550 -1.30 33.42 2.55
C GLU A 550 -1.35 34.96 2.56
N TYR A 551 -0.64 35.61 1.65
CA TYR A 551 -0.59 37.07 1.56
C TYR A 551 -1.14 37.55 0.24
N LYS A 552 -2.35 38.16 0.24
CA LYS A 552 -3.13 38.51 -0.95
C LYS A 552 -3.31 37.26 -1.82
N ASP A 553 -2.77 37.32 -3.04
CA ASP A 553 -2.86 36.23 -4.01
C ASP A 553 -1.63 35.30 -3.99
N MET A 554 -0.60 35.63 -3.16
CA MET A 554 0.62 34.84 -3.07
C MET A 554 0.56 33.87 -1.92
N ILE A 555 0.94 32.62 -2.18
CA ILE A 555 1.07 31.60 -1.14
C ILE A 555 2.51 31.12 -1.08
N ILE A 556 3.04 31.10 0.13
CA ILE A 556 4.40 30.61 0.42
C ILE A 556 4.27 29.49 1.44
N ASN A 557 4.84 28.35 1.15
CA ASN A 557 5.03 27.25 2.10
C ASN A 557 6.52 27.12 2.40
N PHE A 558 6.86 27.13 3.67
CA PHE A 558 8.21 26.86 4.15
C PHE A 558 8.16 25.82 5.26
N GLY A 559 9.00 24.79 5.18
CA GLY A 559 9.02 23.72 6.16
C GLY A 559 10.38 23.09 6.36
N LEU A 560 10.55 22.48 7.51
CA LEU A 560 11.72 21.71 7.88
C LEU A 560 11.28 20.38 8.46
N ARG A 561 11.86 19.27 7.98
CA ARG A 561 11.61 17.92 8.48
C ARG A 561 12.93 17.24 8.84
N TYR A 562 13.01 16.72 10.04
CA TYR A 562 14.04 15.77 10.46
C TYR A 562 13.48 14.37 10.39
N GLU A 563 14.19 13.45 9.76
CA GLU A 563 13.84 12.04 9.66
C GLU A 563 14.99 11.18 10.15
N SER A 564 14.65 10.09 10.82
CA SER A 564 15.62 9.09 11.31
C SER A 564 15.07 7.69 11.06
N PHE A 565 15.92 6.83 10.51
CA PHE A 565 15.64 5.43 10.23
C PHE A 565 16.67 4.51 10.86
N ASP A 566 16.20 3.58 11.66
CA ASP A 566 17.00 2.50 12.22
C ASP A 566 16.58 1.18 11.56
N PRO A 567 17.39 0.62 10.66
CA PRO A 567 17.08 -0.64 9.98
C PRO A 567 17.01 -1.85 10.90
N LYS A 568 17.69 -1.81 12.06
CA LYS A 568 17.85 -2.95 13.00
C LYS A 568 18.18 -4.26 12.29
N ALA A 569 19.07 -4.17 11.31
CA ALA A 569 19.48 -5.26 10.45
C ALA A 569 21.00 -5.43 10.47
N LYS A 570 21.49 -6.44 9.80
CA LYS A 570 22.90 -6.69 9.61
C LYS A 570 23.23 -6.61 8.12
N ILE A 571 24.41 -6.08 7.82
CA ILE A 571 24.94 -5.99 6.45
C ILE A 571 26.33 -6.63 6.42
N PRO A 572 26.78 -7.13 5.25
CA PRO A 572 28.14 -7.59 5.10
C PRO A 572 29.15 -6.53 5.54
N ASN A 573 30.21 -6.93 6.26
CA ASN A 573 31.21 -5.99 6.73
C ASN A 573 31.97 -5.33 5.57
N ASN A 574 32.27 -6.11 4.53
CA ASN A 574 32.80 -5.61 3.28
C ASN A 574 31.73 -5.74 2.16
N ILE A 575 31.14 -4.62 1.76
CA ILE A 575 30.09 -4.59 0.74
C ILE A 575 30.61 -4.84 -0.68
N HIS A 576 31.91 -4.63 -0.91
CA HIS A 576 32.55 -4.82 -2.22
C HIS A 576 33.02 -6.25 -2.44
N GLU A 577 33.19 -7.02 -1.36
CA GLU A 577 33.63 -8.41 -1.39
C GLU A 577 32.77 -9.26 -0.43
N PRO A 578 31.46 -9.39 -0.67
CA PRO A 578 30.58 -10.07 0.27
C PRO A 578 30.79 -11.59 0.31
N TYR A 579 31.52 -12.18 -0.67
CA TYR A 579 31.64 -13.64 -0.83
C TYR A 579 33.05 -14.13 -1.17
N ILE A 580 34.02 -13.25 -1.51
CA ILE A 580 35.31 -13.69 -2.11
C ILE A 580 36.31 -14.13 -1.06
N LYS A 581 36.22 -13.62 0.17
CA LYS A 581 37.10 -14.05 1.27
C LYS A 581 36.26 -14.39 2.48
N ASP A 582 36.08 -15.67 2.74
CA ASP A 582 35.61 -16.12 4.04
C ASP A 582 36.77 -15.97 5.06
N PRO A 583 36.78 -14.89 5.89
CA PRO A 583 37.84 -14.72 6.87
C PRO A 583 37.90 -15.90 7.87
N ARG A 584 36.91 -16.77 7.81
CA ARG A 584 36.76 -17.96 8.66
C ARG A 584 37.35 -19.22 8.03
N ASN A 585 37.64 -19.20 6.73
CA ASN A 585 38.24 -20.35 6.05
C ASN A 585 39.45 -19.94 5.19
N PRO A 586 40.61 -19.74 5.82
CA PRO A 586 41.84 -19.39 5.14
C PRO A 586 42.27 -20.43 4.07
N ALA A 587 41.77 -21.66 4.14
CA ALA A 587 42.07 -22.69 3.16
C ALA A 587 41.50 -22.38 1.77
N LEU A 588 40.40 -21.66 1.70
CA LEU A 588 39.82 -21.22 0.43
C LEU A 588 40.66 -20.13 -0.26
N ASP A 589 41.36 -19.30 0.51
CA ASP A 589 42.20 -18.22 -0.01
C ASP A 589 43.45 -18.75 -0.75
N THR A 590 43.79 -20.01 -0.59
CA THR A 590 44.97 -20.65 -1.18
C THR A 590 44.66 -21.44 -2.46
N LEU A 591 43.39 -21.59 -2.81
CA LEU A 591 42.97 -22.39 -3.96
C LEU A 591 42.89 -21.54 -5.23
N SER A 592 43.31 -22.12 -6.35
CA SER A 592 43.08 -21.53 -7.67
C SER A 592 41.61 -21.66 -8.10
N LEU A 593 41.17 -20.83 -9.08
CA LEU A 593 39.79 -20.91 -9.62
C LEU A 593 39.48 -22.34 -10.13
N ASP A 594 40.39 -22.99 -10.81
CA ASP A 594 40.23 -24.37 -11.31
C ASP A 594 40.08 -25.39 -10.17
N GLN A 595 40.70 -25.14 -9.04
CA GLN A 595 40.55 -25.98 -7.85
C GLN A 595 39.22 -25.74 -7.17
N LEU A 596 38.72 -24.48 -7.15
CA LEU A 596 37.41 -24.13 -6.59
C LEU A 596 36.25 -24.72 -7.41
N GLU A 597 36.38 -24.81 -8.74
CA GLU A 597 35.35 -25.40 -9.60
C GLU A 597 35.22 -26.90 -9.45
N ASN A 598 36.28 -27.59 -9.00
CA ASN A 598 36.34 -29.08 -8.87
C ASN A 598 36.24 -29.57 -7.42
N ILE A 599 35.99 -28.69 -6.44
CA ILE A 599 35.91 -29.08 -5.03
C ILE A 599 34.52 -29.65 -4.72
N SER A 600 34.52 -30.84 -4.11
CA SER A 600 33.37 -31.29 -3.32
C SER A 600 33.31 -30.48 -2.03
N TRP A 601 32.31 -29.61 -1.90
CA TRP A 601 32.15 -28.74 -0.74
C TRP A 601 32.06 -29.49 0.61
N GLY A 602 31.70 -30.78 0.59
CA GLY A 602 31.70 -31.65 1.76
C GLY A 602 33.10 -32.03 2.29
N ASP A 603 34.14 -31.90 1.46
CA ASP A 603 35.51 -32.32 1.80
C ASP A 603 36.34 -31.17 2.39
N ILE A 604 35.82 -29.94 2.39
CA ILE A 604 36.52 -28.79 2.98
C ILE A 604 36.34 -28.84 4.50
N SER A 605 37.43 -29.14 5.21
CA SER A 605 37.46 -29.08 6.66
C SER A 605 38.28 -27.89 7.15
N TYR A 606 37.80 -27.23 8.19
CA TYR A 606 38.48 -26.15 8.89
C TYR A 606 38.61 -26.50 10.36
N THR A 607 39.79 -26.26 10.92
CA THR A 607 40.07 -26.52 12.34
C THR A 607 40.19 -25.20 13.08
N GLU A 608 39.34 -24.95 14.03
CA GLU A 608 39.40 -23.82 14.95
C GLU A 608 39.83 -24.28 16.35
N VAL A 609 40.56 -23.45 17.06
CA VAL A 609 40.90 -23.72 18.46
C VAL A 609 39.97 -22.87 19.33
N ASP A 610 39.19 -23.49 20.21
CA ASP A 610 38.29 -22.79 21.12
C ASP A 610 39.07 -22.03 22.22
N SER A 611 38.38 -21.25 23.03
CA SER A 611 38.96 -20.47 24.14
C SER A 611 39.61 -21.37 25.22
N ASN A 612 39.37 -22.68 25.19
CA ASN A 612 39.89 -23.66 26.12
C ASN A 612 41.05 -24.45 25.51
N GLY A 613 41.45 -24.15 24.26
CA GLY A 613 42.56 -24.83 23.58
C GLY A 613 42.15 -26.13 22.86
N ASN A 614 40.88 -26.47 22.75
CA ASN A 614 40.41 -27.65 22.05
C ASN A 614 40.32 -27.38 20.54
N GLN A 615 40.76 -28.34 19.73
CA GLN A 615 40.61 -28.29 18.28
C GLN A 615 39.22 -28.78 17.89
N ILE A 616 38.46 -27.90 17.18
CA ILE A 616 37.15 -28.23 16.65
C ILE A 616 37.25 -28.26 15.12
N ASN A 617 36.96 -29.40 14.51
CA ASN A 617 36.96 -29.57 13.07
C ASN A 617 35.54 -29.34 12.52
N TYR A 618 35.43 -28.41 11.59
CA TYR A 618 34.18 -28.12 10.88
C TYR A 618 34.30 -28.57 9.43
N THR A 619 33.25 -29.21 8.92
CA THR A 619 33.02 -29.29 7.47
C THR A 619 32.32 -28.04 7.00
N TYR A 620 32.37 -27.73 5.71
CA TYR A 620 31.71 -26.52 5.16
C TYR A 620 30.22 -26.48 5.52
N ALA A 621 29.51 -27.58 5.46
CA ALA A 621 28.10 -27.67 5.80
C ALA A 621 27.80 -27.31 7.28
N ASN A 622 28.45 -28.02 8.24
CA ASN A 622 28.18 -27.78 9.65
C ASN A 622 28.75 -26.45 10.18
N TYR A 623 29.69 -25.85 9.45
CA TYR A 623 30.19 -24.52 9.75
C TYR A 623 29.15 -23.43 9.46
N TYR A 624 28.41 -23.59 8.38
CA TYR A 624 27.31 -22.67 8.01
C TYR A 624 26.15 -22.74 8.99
N ASP A 625 25.77 -23.96 9.42
CA ASP A 625 24.65 -24.17 10.35
C ASP A 625 24.93 -23.48 11.70
N ARG A 626 26.16 -23.52 12.17
CA ARG A 626 26.55 -22.85 13.42
C ARG A 626 26.34 -21.33 13.42
N PHE A 627 26.47 -20.66 12.26
CA PHE A 627 26.26 -19.21 12.16
C PHE A 627 24.80 -18.81 12.05
N ASN A 628 23.98 -19.68 11.52
CA ASN A 628 22.55 -19.45 11.44
C ASN A 628 21.86 -19.61 12.79
N ASP A 629 22.29 -20.59 13.59
CA ASP A 629 21.74 -20.83 14.93
C ASP A 629 22.31 -19.86 15.99
N GLN A 630 23.44 -19.24 15.73
CA GLN A 630 24.10 -18.32 16.66
C GLN A 630 24.49 -16.99 15.98
N PRO A 631 23.53 -16.10 15.74
CA PRO A 631 23.79 -14.82 15.07
C PRO A 631 24.84 -13.95 15.78
N GLU A 632 25.08 -14.17 17.07
CA GLU A 632 26.13 -13.48 17.83
C GLU A 632 27.56 -13.86 17.40
N LEU A 633 27.76 -15.08 16.94
CA LEU A 633 29.06 -15.53 16.42
C LEU A 633 29.39 -14.87 15.09
N SER A 634 28.36 -14.59 14.24
CA SER A 634 28.54 -13.91 12.97
C SER A 634 29.06 -12.47 13.12
N THR A 635 28.75 -11.80 14.24
CA THR A 635 29.27 -10.46 14.55
C THR A 635 30.68 -10.50 15.10
N LYS A 636 31.06 -11.55 15.86
CA LYS A 636 32.41 -11.72 16.41
C LYS A 636 33.45 -12.06 15.34
N THR A 637 33.02 -12.69 14.24
CA THR A 637 33.93 -13.10 13.15
C THR A 637 34.14 -12.00 12.09
N GLY A 638 33.48 -10.83 12.22
CA GLY A 638 33.69 -9.70 11.32
C GLY A 638 32.97 -9.79 9.96
N TRP A 639 32.18 -10.83 9.70
CA TRP A 639 31.44 -10.98 8.43
C TRP A 639 30.28 -10.01 8.32
N TRP A 640 29.55 -9.86 9.40
CA TRP A 640 28.36 -9.03 9.48
C TRP A 640 28.55 -7.89 10.47
N LYS A 641 28.15 -6.70 10.12
CA LYS A 641 28.06 -5.57 11.02
C LYS A 641 26.63 -5.07 11.14
N ASN A 642 26.30 -4.52 12.29
CA ASN A 642 25.01 -3.89 12.46
C ASN A 642 24.89 -2.67 11.53
N THR A 643 23.72 -2.47 10.98
CA THR A 643 23.39 -1.24 10.26
C THR A 643 23.46 -0.04 11.19
N THR A 644 23.78 1.10 10.65
CA THR A 644 23.79 2.39 11.38
C THR A 644 22.47 3.12 11.15
N VAL A 645 22.02 3.83 12.17
CA VAL A 645 20.90 4.76 12.04
C VAL A 645 21.23 5.80 10.98
N LYS A 646 20.30 6.03 10.05
CA LYS A 646 20.37 7.07 9.03
C LYS A 646 19.47 8.22 9.41
N SER A 647 19.94 9.44 9.28
CA SER A 647 19.12 10.63 9.55
C SER A 647 19.42 11.75 8.58
N LEU A 648 18.41 12.56 8.32
CA LEU A 648 18.48 13.71 7.42
C LEU A 648 17.59 14.84 7.91
N ILE A 649 18.02 16.07 7.65
CA ILE A 649 17.20 17.26 7.75
C ILE A 649 16.80 17.68 6.34
N SER A 650 15.50 17.82 6.10
CA SER A 650 14.91 18.09 4.81
C SER A 650 14.22 19.45 4.79
N PRO A 651 14.90 20.54 4.37
CA PRO A 651 14.26 21.81 4.13
C PRO A 651 13.39 21.75 2.87
N ARG A 652 12.23 22.41 2.92
CA ARG A 652 11.28 22.51 1.81
C ARG A 652 10.73 23.92 1.73
N ALA A 653 10.64 24.46 0.53
CA ALA A 653 10.09 25.78 0.28
C ALA A 653 9.32 25.76 -1.04
N ALA A 654 8.17 26.39 -1.06
CA ALA A 654 7.34 26.50 -2.26
C ALA A 654 6.62 27.84 -2.29
N VAL A 655 6.46 28.41 -3.49
CA VAL A 655 5.75 29.67 -3.71
C VAL A 655 4.79 29.49 -4.88
N ALA A 656 3.56 29.91 -4.70
CA ALA A 656 2.58 30.00 -5.77
C ALA A 656 2.13 31.46 -5.92
N TYR A 657 2.07 31.92 -7.18
CA TYR A 657 1.62 33.26 -7.52
C TYR A 657 0.73 33.23 -8.77
N PRO A 658 -0.54 33.65 -8.69
CA PRO A 658 -1.39 33.75 -9.85
C PRO A 658 -0.93 34.93 -10.73
N ILE A 659 -0.71 34.63 -12.01
CA ILE A 659 -0.32 35.63 -13.03
C ILE A 659 -1.54 36.15 -13.80
N SER A 660 -2.64 35.44 -13.74
CA SER A 660 -3.93 35.80 -14.31
C SER A 660 -5.04 35.03 -13.61
N ASP A 661 -6.29 35.34 -13.93
CA ASP A 661 -7.50 34.60 -13.52
C ASP A 661 -7.55 33.14 -14.05
N LYS A 662 -6.61 32.77 -14.94
CA LYS A 662 -6.52 31.46 -15.61
C LYS A 662 -5.15 30.79 -15.49
N GLY A 663 -4.22 31.35 -14.73
CA GLY A 663 -2.88 30.82 -14.64
C GLY A 663 -2.16 31.13 -13.33
N VAL A 664 -1.51 30.10 -12.78
CA VAL A 664 -0.67 30.17 -11.58
C VAL A 664 0.74 29.70 -11.92
N ILE A 665 1.73 30.46 -11.50
CA ILE A 665 3.13 30.00 -11.49
C ILE A 665 3.46 29.54 -10.09
N HIS A 666 4.04 28.34 -9.98
CA HIS A 666 4.60 27.86 -8.74
C HIS A 666 6.02 27.41 -8.88
N PHE A 667 6.82 27.70 -7.87
CA PHE A 667 8.20 27.24 -7.71
C PHE A 667 8.28 26.46 -6.40
N ALA A 668 8.90 25.29 -6.45
CA ALA A 668 9.09 24.48 -5.28
C ALA A 668 10.48 23.87 -5.26
N TYR A 669 11.07 23.81 -4.06
CA TYR A 669 12.37 23.24 -3.78
C TYR A 669 12.31 22.40 -2.51
N GLY A 670 12.92 21.23 -2.50
CA GLY A 670 12.98 20.40 -1.30
C GLY A 670 14.00 19.29 -1.37
N TYR A 671 14.50 18.92 -0.21
CA TYR A 671 15.22 17.67 0.00
C TYR A 671 14.24 16.60 0.49
N PHE A 672 14.37 15.40 -0.05
CA PHE A 672 13.52 14.27 0.28
C PHE A 672 14.36 13.06 0.62
N PHE A 673 13.84 12.24 1.53
CA PHE A 673 14.47 11.02 1.98
C PHE A 673 13.47 9.88 1.89
N LYS A 674 13.89 8.80 1.25
CA LYS A 674 13.15 7.54 1.21
C LYS A 674 14.09 6.43 1.70
N ILE A 675 13.54 5.60 2.49
CA ILE A 675 14.22 4.47 3.14
C ILE A 675 13.99 3.23 2.29
#